data_4bae397ca585ef3ac71d1b79ae501d3d
#
_entry.id   4bae397ca585ef3ac71d1b79ae501d3d
#
_cell.length_a   1.000
_cell.length_b   1.000
_cell.length_c   1.000
_cell.angle_alpha   90.00
_cell.angle_beta   90.00
_cell.angle_gamma   90.00
#
_symmetry.space_group_name_H-M   'P 1'
#
loop_
_entity.id
_entity.type
_entity.pdbx_description
1 polymer ?
#
loop_
_entity_poly.entity_id
_entity_poly.type
_entity_poly.pdbx_seq_one_letter_code
_entity_poly.pdbx_strand_id
1 'polypeptide(L)'
;MDKKERQLYLATVPSSAFESGNLKRYYGCLTCYPFISDKLNHPSFDVQDVINDYDYVHQSDLREYPNYDAERTEALKLIQETFRLSAHILREHPEQLISQLLGRLFYPSLLENSYIQSFLEQAKAKIVPPALIPYLGSLQPPCTSLIRTLTHHGGNSSFWGKISSLAITSDGTKIISTQDWIIKVWDLATGKKLYDLYNFSEDQILQWTNLDEVSLVALAIRQSVTSLVITPDSNEIIFGDRNNTINVWNLATGKKIRTLSSHQFAITSLAITHNGNKIISSSEDNTIKVWDLATGQELLSISTHQNRISSLVVTPDGTKIVSGSNDGTIKIWDLYTGQELLILIDHYTLAITPDSTKIISSQNGIVKVLDLATGKKIRTLTLSSHYNSISSSAITPDNTKIIFGYSDGMIKIWDLCTEQELLTLIGHHGKVSSLIISHDGSKIVSGSYDKTIKIWNLAIEKRMLTPIDYSIGDKIYSLAITPDDNIVILGFWNYIKVCNLATRKEIKLYNVSGIPKILAITPDGTKFILALGWWIKVCNITSGKAIRTLPNCAYFIKYLIANFRENLVNLMFYSINTVTASDGTKVAISRDKTIKVWDLGTGKELLTLSGHQNPINSLVISLDGTKIISGCQEGIIKVWDLSTGKELLTLNSRQQGIDLLAITSDCKKIVFIATFRTIKVWDLDTAKELLTFNSHHSTISSLTITPNNQYVISSGLDSSGLDTTIKIWDLDTGECLTSLVNDCPIICCAIYPDSKKLIAGDEAGRLHFLELIV
;
A
#
# COMPACT_ATOMS: atom_id res chain seq x y z
N MET A 1 17.19 -8.83 -40.13
CA MET A 1 18.06 -9.15 -38.98
C MET A 1 17.67 -10.51 -38.45
N ASP A 2 18.62 -11.45 -38.39
CA ASP A 2 18.35 -12.70 -37.69
C ASP A 2 18.25 -12.52 -36.17
N LYS A 3 17.87 -13.56 -35.43
CA LYS A 3 17.66 -13.48 -33.99
C LYS A 3 18.93 -13.09 -33.21
N LYS A 4 20.11 -13.54 -33.64
CA LYS A 4 21.40 -13.23 -33.02
C LYS A 4 21.84 -11.80 -33.33
N GLU A 5 21.68 -11.36 -34.57
CA GLU A 5 21.97 -9.98 -34.97
C GLU A 5 21.08 -8.99 -34.24
N ARG A 6 19.78 -9.31 -34.07
CA ARG A 6 18.87 -8.47 -33.31
C ARG A 6 19.25 -8.40 -31.84
N GLN A 7 19.64 -9.50 -31.22
CA GLN A 7 20.12 -9.52 -29.83
C GLN A 7 21.36 -8.65 -29.67
N LEU A 8 22.37 -8.79 -30.56
CA LEU A 8 23.57 -7.99 -30.55
C LEU A 8 23.25 -6.49 -30.74
N TYR A 9 22.39 -6.17 -31.69
CA TYR A 9 21.92 -4.80 -31.92
C TYR A 9 21.30 -4.17 -30.67
N LEU A 10 20.38 -4.86 -30.02
CA LEU A 10 19.72 -4.38 -28.81
C LEU A 10 20.67 -4.26 -27.60
N ALA A 11 21.70 -5.11 -27.53
CA ALA A 11 22.68 -5.09 -26.46
C ALA A 11 23.69 -3.96 -26.57
N THR A 12 24.13 -3.63 -27.79
CA THR A 12 25.35 -2.83 -27.98
C THR A 12 25.13 -1.41 -28.55
N VAL A 13 23.98 -1.16 -29.18
CA VAL A 13 23.79 0.12 -29.88
C VAL A 13 23.82 1.34 -28.96
N PRO A 14 23.18 1.37 -27.79
CA PRO A 14 23.25 2.53 -26.92
C PRO A 14 24.69 2.82 -26.45
N SER A 15 25.39 1.83 -25.90
CA SER A 15 26.76 1.96 -25.40
C SER A 15 27.74 2.33 -26.50
N SER A 16 27.72 1.64 -27.62
CA SER A 16 28.64 1.94 -28.75
C SER A 16 28.40 3.31 -29.38
N ALA A 17 27.14 3.76 -29.43
CA ALA A 17 26.83 5.10 -29.91
C ALA A 17 27.38 6.17 -28.96
N PHE A 18 27.30 5.97 -27.66
CA PHE A 18 27.84 6.87 -26.65
C PHE A 18 29.38 6.86 -26.69
N GLU A 19 30.03 5.70 -26.60
CA GLU A 19 31.48 5.54 -26.61
C GLU A 19 32.14 6.10 -27.88
N SER A 20 31.45 6.05 -29.02
CA SER A 20 31.90 6.68 -30.27
C SER A 20 31.65 8.20 -30.35
N GLY A 21 31.10 8.80 -29.30
CA GLY A 21 30.75 10.23 -29.25
C GLY A 21 29.52 10.61 -30.09
N ASN A 22 28.77 9.64 -30.60
CA ASN A 22 27.59 9.89 -31.43
C ASN A 22 26.32 10.06 -30.58
N LEU A 23 26.22 11.18 -29.85
CA LEU A 23 25.07 11.49 -29.01
C LEU A 23 23.74 11.52 -29.79
N LYS A 24 23.77 11.96 -31.06
CA LYS A 24 22.54 11.96 -31.88
C LYS A 24 21.96 10.56 -32.03
N ARG A 25 22.79 9.53 -32.25
CA ARG A 25 22.37 8.13 -32.32
C ARG A 25 21.97 7.58 -30.97
N TYR A 26 22.73 7.88 -29.93
CA TYR A 26 22.42 7.50 -28.54
C TYR A 26 21.03 8.01 -28.12
N TYR A 27 20.80 9.29 -28.22
CA TYR A 27 19.50 9.91 -27.95
C TYR A 27 18.39 9.32 -28.83
N GLY A 28 18.67 9.09 -30.12
CA GLY A 28 17.71 8.53 -31.07
C GLY A 28 17.20 7.15 -30.68
N CYS A 29 18.06 6.28 -30.17
CA CYS A 29 17.66 4.95 -29.68
C CYS A 29 16.79 5.04 -28.42
N LEU A 30 17.19 5.84 -27.46
CA LEU A 30 16.56 5.90 -26.14
C LEU A 30 15.28 6.75 -26.08
N THR A 31 15.01 7.58 -27.09
CA THR A 31 13.72 8.27 -27.29
C THR A 31 12.84 7.55 -28.33
N CYS A 32 13.21 6.34 -28.75
CA CYS A 32 12.48 5.53 -29.71
C CYS A 32 11.70 4.43 -28.98
N TYR A 33 10.40 4.58 -28.84
CA TYR A 33 9.55 3.59 -28.16
C TYR A 33 9.68 2.18 -28.76
N PRO A 34 9.65 1.97 -30.11
CA PRO A 34 9.84 0.65 -30.68
C PRO A 34 11.15 -0.04 -30.27
N PHE A 35 12.27 0.68 -30.17
CA PHE A 35 13.54 0.12 -29.71
C PHE A 35 13.46 -0.39 -28.27
N ILE A 36 12.89 0.44 -27.40
CA ILE A 36 12.73 0.11 -25.98
C ILE A 36 11.78 -1.07 -25.78
N SER A 37 10.63 -1.06 -26.47
CA SER A 37 9.65 -2.15 -26.43
C SER A 37 10.26 -3.47 -26.94
N ASP A 38 11.02 -3.41 -28.03
CA ASP A 38 11.72 -4.57 -28.57
C ASP A 38 12.73 -5.16 -27.58
N LYS A 39 13.49 -4.32 -26.90
CA LYS A 39 14.49 -4.76 -25.91
C LYS A 39 13.82 -5.40 -24.70
N LEU A 40 12.78 -4.74 -24.15
CA LEU A 40 12.06 -5.23 -22.96
C LEU A 40 11.34 -6.58 -23.21
N ASN A 41 10.81 -6.79 -24.42
CA ASN A 41 10.12 -8.04 -24.78
C ASN A 41 11.06 -9.15 -25.28
N HIS A 42 12.36 -8.88 -25.40
CA HIS A 42 13.31 -9.89 -25.86
C HIS A 42 13.77 -10.78 -24.69
N PRO A 43 13.73 -12.13 -24.80
CA PRO A 43 13.98 -13.05 -23.67
C PRO A 43 15.37 -12.97 -23.04
N SER A 44 16.34 -12.32 -23.70
CA SER A 44 17.71 -12.16 -23.20
C SER A 44 17.93 -10.89 -22.36
N PHE A 45 16.95 -10.03 -22.25
CA PHE A 45 17.04 -8.76 -21.51
C PHE A 45 15.92 -8.65 -20.48
N ASP A 46 16.19 -7.87 -19.45
CA ASP A 46 15.18 -7.47 -18.48
C ASP A 46 15.05 -5.94 -18.44
N VAL A 47 14.15 -5.44 -17.57
CA VAL A 47 13.97 -4.00 -17.40
C VAL A 47 15.23 -3.31 -16.89
N GLN A 48 16.12 -4.03 -16.17
CA GLN A 48 17.37 -3.47 -15.70
C GLN A 48 18.35 -3.19 -16.84
N ASP A 49 18.38 -4.05 -17.88
CA ASP A 49 19.19 -3.81 -19.07
C ASP A 49 18.74 -2.55 -19.83
N VAL A 50 17.41 -2.30 -19.83
CA VAL A 50 16.87 -1.06 -20.38
C VAL A 50 17.31 0.15 -19.54
N ILE A 51 17.21 0.06 -18.20
CA ILE A 51 17.61 1.15 -17.28
C ILE A 51 19.10 1.49 -17.45
N ASN A 52 19.96 0.47 -17.57
CA ASN A 52 21.41 0.63 -17.71
C ASN A 52 21.80 1.41 -19.00
N ASP A 53 21.04 1.25 -20.08
CA ASP A 53 21.28 2.00 -21.33
C ASP A 53 21.18 3.52 -21.12
N TYR A 54 20.42 3.97 -20.13
CA TYR A 54 20.26 5.40 -19.80
C TYR A 54 21.36 5.92 -18.85
N ASP A 55 22.21 5.09 -18.25
CA ASP A 55 23.15 5.54 -17.21
C ASP A 55 24.17 6.57 -17.71
N TYR A 56 24.50 6.58 -19.00
CA TYR A 56 25.42 7.54 -19.61
C TYR A 56 24.91 9.00 -19.54
N VAL A 57 23.60 9.25 -19.37
CA VAL A 57 23.05 10.62 -19.24
C VAL A 57 23.46 11.35 -17.95
N HIS A 58 24.03 10.61 -17.00
CA HIS A 58 24.47 11.15 -15.72
C HIS A 58 25.97 11.49 -15.67
N GLN A 59 26.71 11.28 -16.74
CA GLN A 59 28.13 11.60 -16.79
C GLN A 59 28.36 13.11 -16.75
N SER A 60 29.36 13.55 -15.98
CA SER A 60 29.63 14.94 -15.71
C SER A 60 30.11 15.71 -16.95
N ASP A 61 30.81 15.01 -17.84
CA ASP A 61 31.42 15.53 -19.09
C ASP A 61 30.48 15.48 -20.30
N LEU A 62 29.27 15.00 -20.13
CA LEU A 62 28.27 14.86 -21.22
C LEU A 62 28.06 16.17 -21.99
N ARG A 63 28.18 17.33 -21.31
CA ARG A 63 28.01 18.66 -21.93
C ARG A 63 29.09 19.03 -22.91
N GLU A 64 30.22 18.36 -22.84
CA GLU A 64 31.40 18.62 -23.73
C GLU A 64 31.27 17.84 -25.06
N TYR A 65 30.36 16.90 -25.15
CA TYR A 65 30.18 16.10 -26.36
C TYR A 65 29.48 16.87 -27.47
N PRO A 66 29.88 16.65 -28.75
CA PRO A 66 29.18 17.18 -29.90
C PRO A 66 27.70 16.76 -29.92
N ASN A 67 26.83 17.69 -30.30
CA ASN A 67 25.37 17.50 -30.35
C ASN A 67 24.72 17.23 -28.97
N TYR A 68 25.29 17.72 -27.88
CA TYR A 68 24.62 17.77 -26.59
C TYR A 68 23.31 18.53 -26.69
N ASP A 69 22.26 17.95 -26.15
CA ASP A 69 20.90 18.50 -26.09
C ASP A 69 20.39 18.40 -24.64
N ALA A 70 20.23 19.55 -24.00
CA ALA A 70 19.86 19.63 -22.60
C ALA A 70 18.40 19.14 -22.35
N GLU A 71 17.47 19.54 -23.25
CA GLU A 71 16.05 19.13 -23.13
C GLU A 71 15.90 17.62 -23.32
N ARG A 72 16.61 17.08 -24.30
CA ARG A 72 16.59 15.64 -24.59
C ARG A 72 17.28 14.82 -23.50
N THR A 73 18.37 15.33 -22.93
CA THR A 73 19.04 14.72 -21.78
C THR A 73 18.11 14.66 -20.58
N GLU A 74 17.37 15.72 -20.30
CA GLU A 74 16.37 15.74 -19.22
C GLU A 74 15.23 14.75 -19.50
N ALA A 75 14.74 14.66 -20.74
CA ALA A 75 13.76 13.66 -21.12
C ALA A 75 14.24 12.23 -20.84
N LEU A 76 15.50 11.91 -21.21
CA LEU A 76 16.07 10.58 -20.95
C LEU A 76 16.18 10.26 -19.46
N LYS A 77 16.53 11.23 -18.62
CA LYS A 77 16.55 11.06 -17.16
C LYS A 77 15.16 10.73 -16.62
N LEU A 78 14.14 11.46 -17.06
CA LEU A 78 12.76 11.24 -16.66
C LEU A 78 12.22 9.86 -17.12
N ILE A 79 12.57 9.45 -18.34
CA ILE A 79 12.22 8.12 -18.85
C ILE A 79 12.95 7.04 -18.05
N GLN A 80 14.23 7.19 -17.73
CA GLN A 80 14.96 6.25 -16.88
C GLN A 80 14.34 6.11 -15.50
N GLU A 81 13.99 7.22 -14.84
CA GLU A 81 13.32 7.21 -13.54
C GLU A 81 11.97 6.50 -13.63
N THR A 82 11.23 6.70 -14.72
CA THR A 82 9.98 5.99 -14.99
C THR A 82 10.19 4.47 -15.04
N PHE A 83 11.24 4.01 -15.71
CA PHE A 83 11.59 2.58 -15.73
C PHE A 83 12.00 2.08 -14.34
N ARG A 84 12.77 2.85 -13.57
CA ARG A 84 13.14 2.50 -12.19
C ARG A 84 11.93 2.33 -11.29
N LEU A 85 10.97 3.25 -11.38
CA LEU A 85 9.71 3.18 -10.61
C LEU A 85 8.83 2.01 -11.03
N SER A 86 8.84 1.64 -12.31
CA SER A 86 8.01 0.57 -12.88
C SER A 86 8.71 -0.79 -12.91
N ALA A 87 9.98 -0.89 -12.50
CA ALA A 87 10.79 -2.09 -12.68
C ALA A 87 10.19 -3.35 -12.02
N HIS A 88 9.54 -3.20 -10.86
CA HIS A 88 8.89 -4.30 -10.16
C HIS A 88 7.66 -4.84 -10.91
N ILE A 89 6.97 -4.01 -11.67
CA ILE A 89 5.82 -4.40 -12.51
C ILE A 89 6.34 -4.97 -13.84
N LEU A 90 7.24 -4.27 -14.52
CA LEU A 90 7.69 -4.62 -15.87
C LEU A 90 8.52 -5.91 -15.94
N ARG A 91 9.09 -6.38 -14.83
CA ARG A 91 9.75 -7.69 -14.78
C ARG A 91 8.79 -8.85 -14.96
N GLU A 92 7.57 -8.73 -14.45
CA GLU A 92 6.55 -9.77 -14.47
C GLU A 92 5.52 -9.53 -15.57
N HIS A 93 5.29 -8.25 -15.87
CA HIS A 93 4.25 -7.76 -16.77
C HIS A 93 4.83 -6.78 -17.79
N PRO A 94 5.71 -7.20 -18.71
CA PRO A 94 6.30 -6.31 -19.73
C PRO A 94 5.23 -5.70 -20.66
N GLU A 95 4.08 -6.35 -20.81
CA GLU A 95 2.92 -5.86 -21.55
C GLU A 95 2.31 -4.60 -20.96
N GLN A 96 2.57 -4.29 -19.67
CA GLN A 96 2.13 -3.07 -19.00
C GLN A 96 2.95 -1.82 -19.38
N LEU A 97 3.98 -1.95 -20.25
CA LEU A 97 4.89 -0.84 -20.57
C LEU A 97 4.17 0.46 -20.92
N ILE A 98 3.19 0.41 -21.84
CA ILE A 98 2.46 1.60 -22.26
C ILE A 98 1.69 2.24 -21.12
N SER A 99 0.98 1.43 -20.33
CA SER A 99 0.19 1.89 -19.18
C SER A 99 1.07 2.52 -18.11
N GLN A 100 2.26 1.96 -17.85
CA GLN A 100 3.23 2.51 -16.90
C GLN A 100 3.84 3.83 -17.40
N LEU A 101 4.20 3.93 -18.67
CA LEU A 101 4.70 5.18 -19.26
C LEU A 101 3.65 6.28 -19.23
N LEU A 102 2.42 6.01 -19.67
CA LEU A 102 1.33 6.97 -19.66
C LEU A 102 0.96 7.38 -18.22
N GLY A 103 0.84 6.43 -17.31
CA GLY A 103 0.50 6.72 -15.92
C GLY A 103 1.52 7.60 -15.20
N ARG A 104 2.80 7.55 -15.58
CA ARG A 104 3.89 8.27 -14.89
C ARG A 104 4.38 9.51 -15.62
N LEU A 105 4.33 9.56 -16.95
CA LEU A 105 4.84 10.66 -17.75
C LEU A 105 3.75 11.61 -18.28
N PHE A 106 2.48 11.20 -18.28
CA PHE A 106 1.39 11.99 -18.86
C PHE A 106 0.88 13.10 -17.91
N TYR A 107 1.82 13.88 -17.38
CA TYR A 107 1.56 15.06 -16.55
C TYR A 107 1.80 16.34 -17.35
N PRO A 108 0.96 17.40 -17.21
CA PRO A 108 1.11 18.65 -17.99
C PRO A 108 2.51 19.24 -17.93
N SER A 109 3.14 19.27 -16.76
CA SER A 109 4.50 19.81 -16.57
C SER A 109 5.60 18.97 -17.24
N LEU A 110 5.40 17.67 -17.45
CA LEU A 110 6.34 16.80 -18.15
C LEU A 110 6.12 16.85 -19.66
N LEU A 111 4.87 17.09 -20.08
CA LEU A 111 4.50 17.22 -21.50
C LEU A 111 4.97 18.55 -22.14
N GLU A 112 5.48 19.50 -21.35
CA GLU A 112 6.20 20.67 -21.87
C GLU A 112 7.47 20.26 -22.61
N ASN A 113 8.07 19.09 -22.25
CA ASN A 113 9.21 18.53 -22.95
C ASN A 113 8.77 17.82 -24.24
N SER A 114 9.20 18.33 -25.38
CA SER A 114 8.81 17.85 -26.71
C SER A 114 9.20 16.38 -26.98
N TYR A 115 10.30 15.92 -26.42
CA TYR A 115 10.79 14.54 -26.58
C TYR A 115 9.96 13.55 -25.77
N ILE A 116 9.50 13.92 -24.57
CA ILE A 116 8.57 13.09 -23.78
C ILE A 116 7.24 12.99 -24.51
N GLN A 117 6.71 14.10 -25.01
CA GLN A 117 5.48 14.10 -25.78
C GLN A 117 5.58 13.17 -27.00
N SER A 118 6.62 13.32 -27.82
CA SER A 118 6.85 12.47 -28.98
C SER A 118 7.02 10.99 -28.63
N PHE A 119 7.73 10.68 -27.53
CA PHE A 119 7.90 9.31 -27.05
C PHE A 119 6.56 8.66 -26.65
N LEU A 120 5.71 9.40 -25.94
CA LEU A 120 4.38 8.94 -25.56
C LEU A 120 3.44 8.80 -26.74
N GLU A 121 3.51 9.65 -27.75
CA GLU A 121 2.76 9.50 -28.99
C GLU A 121 3.14 8.24 -29.75
N GLN A 122 4.43 7.89 -29.83
CA GLN A 122 4.89 6.63 -30.39
C GLN A 122 4.36 5.42 -29.60
N ALA A 123 4.32 5.51 -28.26
CA ALA A 123 3.78 4.47 -27.41
C ALA A 123 2.27 4.30 -27.64
N LYS A 124 1.51 5.39 -27.67
CA LYS A 124 0.06 5.38 -27.94
C LYS A 124 -0.28 4.77 -29.30
N ALA A 125 0.53 5.04 -30.33
CA ALA A 125 0.33 4.47 -31.67
C ALA A 125 0.52 2.94 -31.71
N LYS A 126 1.03 2.32 -30.66
CA LYS A 126 1.24 0.85 -30.52
C LYS A 126 0.23 0.18 -29.60
N ILE A 127 -0.77 0.91 -29.13
CA ILE A 127 -1.85 0.32 -28.31
C ILE A 127 -2.62 -0.67 -29.18
N VAL A 128 -2.78 -1.88 -28.65
CA VAL A 128 -3.55 -2.95 -29.28
C VAL A 128 -4.81 -3.15 -28.43
N PRO A 129 -6.01 -2.90 -28.96
CA PRO A 129 -7.25 -3.19 -28.24
C PRO A 129 -7.43 -4.69 -28.01
N PRO A 130 -8.10 -5.12 -26.90
CA PRO A 130 -8.61 -4.28 -25.82
C PRO A 130 -7.53 -3.82 -24.86
N ALA A 131 -7.56 -2.56 -24.45
CA ALA A 131 -6.56 -1.98 -23.53
C ALA A 131 -7.20 -1.03 -22.50
N LEU A 132 -6.70 -1.08 -21.27
CA LEU A 132 -7.03 -0.12 -20.22
C LEU A 132 -5.82 0.77 -19.97
N ILE A 133 -5.94 2.04 -20.31
CA ILE A 133 -4.81 2.98 -20.25
C ILE A 133 -5.14 4.23 -19.43
N PRO A 134 -4.17 4.77 -18.68
CA PRO A 134 -4.27 6.10 -18.08
C PRO A 134 -4.40 7.18 -19.18
N TYR A 135 -5.46 7.98 -19.14
CA TYR A 135 -5.57 9.16 -20.03
C TYR A 135 -5.13 10.46 -19.33
N LEU A 136 -4.78 10.38 -18.05
CA LEU A 136 -4.09 11.40 -17.27
C LEU A 136 -3.01 10.73 -16.44
N GLY A 137 -1.94 11.46 -16.08
CA GLY A 137 -0.95 10.97 -15.15
C GLY A 137 -1.59 10.61 -13.81
N SER A 138 -1.49 9.37 -13.40
CA SER A 138 -2.18 8.80 -12.22
C SER A 138 -1.29 7.91 -11.35
N LEU A 139 -0.19 7.41 -11.90
CA LEU A 139 0.85 6.72 -11.14
C LEU A 139 1.85 7.74 -10.59
N GLN A 140 2.69 7.32 -9.64
CA GLN A 140 3.72 8.20 -9.11
C GLN A 140 4.66 8.68 -10.22
N PRO A 141 4.75 10.01 -10.49
CA PRO A 141 5.60 10.53 -11.55
C PRO A 141 7.07 10.36 -11.22
N PRO A 142 7.97 10.40 -12.22
CA PRO A 142 9.40 10.59 -12.00
C PRO A 142 9.66 11.93 -11.28
N CYS A 143 10.87 12.16 -10.80
CA CYS A 143 11.24 13.33 -9.98
C CYS A 143 10.59 13.36 -8.58
N THR A 144 10.13 12.24 -8.07
CA THR A 144 9.71 12.08 -6.68
C THR A 144 10.86 11.54 -5.83
N SER A 145 10.69 11.59 -4.50
CA SER A 145 11.69 11.01 -3.60
C SER A 145 11.80 9.49 -3.71
N LEU A 146 10.78 8.80 -4.25
CA LEU A 146 10.85 7.35 -4.44
C LEU A 146 11.75 6.99 -5.61
N ILE A 147 12.84 6.28 -5.31
CA ILE A 147 13.78 5.79 -6.32
C ILE A 147 13.33 4.45 -6.87
N ARG A 148 12.88 3.54 -5.99
CA ARG A 148 12.60 2.15 -6.37
C ARG A 148 11.71 1.44 -5.36
N THR A 149 10.92 0.50 -5.86
CA THR A 149 10.18 -0.48 -5.05
C THR A 149 10.75 -1.88 -5.27
N LEU A 150 11.02 -2.60 -4.19
CA LEU A 150 11.43 -4.01 -4.21
C LEU A 150 10.26 -4.83 -3.66
N THR A 151 9.85 -5.85 -4.39
CA THR A 151 8.76 -6.73 -3.98
C THR A 151 9.30 -8.08 -3.53
N HIS A 152 8.81 -8.54 -2.40
CA HIS A 152 9.09 -9.88 -1.91
C HIS A 152 8.09 -10.87 -2.53
N HIS A 153 8.46 -11.54 -3.63
CA HIS A 153 7.65 -12.64 -4.14
C HIS A 153 7.91 -13.90 -3.33
N GLY A 154 6.89 -14.49 -2.78
CA GLY A 154 7.01 -15.78 -2.13
C GLY A 154 5.75 -16.20 -1.37
N GLY A 155 5.08 -17.22 -1.88
CA GLY A 155 4.07 -18.01 -1.20
C GLY A 155 2.63 -17.50 -1.33
N ASN A 156 1.77 -18.40 -1.82
CA ASN A 156 0.32 -18.20 -2.03
C ASN A 156 -0.51 -18.00 -0.74
N SER A 157 0.09 -17.63 0.40
CA SER A 157 -0.64 -17.43 1.64
C SER A 157 -0.79 -15.95 1.98
N SER A 158 -2.01 -15.48 2.05
CA SER A 158 -2.41 -14.11 2.35
C SER A 158 -2.05 -13.62 3.76
N PHE A 159 -1.61 -14.50 4.64
CA PHE A 159 -1.31 -14.18 6.05
C PHE A 159 0.18 -13.94 6.36
N TRP A 160 1.11 -14.29 5.45
CA TRP A 160 2.54 -14.33 5.67
C TRP A 160 3.27 -13.38 4.72
N GLY A 161 4.36 -12.79 5.18
CA GLY A 161 5.24 -12.03 4.30
C GLY A 161 5.51 -10.57 4.69
N LYS A 162 5.21 -10.18 5.91
CA LYS A 162 5.52 -8.83 6.40
C LYS A 162 7.02 -8.63 6.52
N ILE A 163 7.52 -7.48 6.06
CA ILE A 163 8.91 -7.10 6.36
C ILE A 163 9.00 -6.78 7.85
N SER A 164 9.79 -7.51 8.58
CA SER A 164 9.95 -7.32 10.03
C SER A 164 11.15 -6.44 10.39
N SER A 165 12.26 -6.59 9.69
CA SER A 165 13.49 -5.83 9.95
C SER A 165 14.29 -5.59 8.67
N LEU A 166 15.05 -4.51 8.65
CA LEU A 166 15.98 -4.13 7.58
C LEU A 166 17.36 -3.85 8.16
N ALA A 167 18.37 -4.10 7.35
CA ALA A 167 19.72 -3.59 7.58
C ALA A 167 20.39 -3.23 6.24
N ILE A 168 21.38 -2.36 6.27
CA ILE A 168 22.20 -1.98 5.12
C ILE A 168 23.66 -2.25 5.46
N THR A 169 24.43 -2.75 4.48
CA THR A 169 25.88 -2.97 4.65
C THR A 169 26.61 -1.65 4.82
N SER A 170 27.73 -1.66 5.53
CA SER A 170 28.53 -0.45 5.81
C SER A 170 29.05 0.24 4.54
N ASP A 171 29.28 -0.53 3.47
CA ASP A 171 29.65 -0.02 2.15
C ASP A 171 28.46 0.59 1.38
N GLY A 172 27.25 0.48 1.92
CA GLY A 172 26.02 1.00 1.31
C GLY A 172 25.62 0.28 0.03
N THR A 173 26.15 -0.90 -0.28
CA THR A 173 25.89 -1.60 -1.54
C THR A 173 24.72 -2.58 -1.47
N LYS A 174 24.44 -3.16 -0.29
CA LYS A 174 23.42 -4.20 -0.13
C LYS A 174 22.41 -3.84 0.94
N ILE A 175 21.15 -4.25 0.69
CA ILE A 175 20.06 -4.24 1.68
C ILE A 175 19.81 -5.68 2.09
N ILE A 176 19.64 -5.91 3.39
CA ILE A 176 19.20 -7.16 3.96
C ILE A 176 17.83 -6.95 4.57
N SER A 177 16.88 -7.79 4.19
CA SER A 177 15.50 -7.73 4.66
C SER A 177 15.05 -9.06 5.20
N THR A 178 14.23 -9.03 6.24
CA THR A 178 13.63 -10.24 6.82
C THR A 178 12.14 -10.28 6.54
N GLN A 179 11.69 -11.43 6.06
CA GLN A 179 10.30 -11.74 5.84
C GLN A 179 10.00 -13.10 6.46
N ASP A 180 9.31 -13.10 7.58
CA ASP A 180 9.06 -14.31 8.37
C ASP A 180 10.39 -15.03 8.72
N TRP A 181 10.68 -16.20 8.12
CA TRP A 181 11.92 -16.99 8.32
C TRP A 181 12.92 -16.85 7.18
N ILE A 182 12.64 -16.03 6.17
CA ILE A 182 13.50 -15.80 5.01
C ILE A 182 14.23 -14.47 5.19
N ILE A 183 15.54 -14.50 5.00
CA ILE A 183 16.38 -13.31 4.92
C ILE A 183 16.78 -13.15 3.46
N LYS A 184 16.47 -12.00 2.87
CA LYS A 184 16.80 -11.68 1.47
C LYS A 184 17.86 -10.62 1.40
N VAL A 185 18.83 -10.85 0.51
CA VAL A 185 19.90 -9.89 0.23
C VAL A 185 19.67 -9.30 -1.15
N TRP A 186 19.68 -7.97 -1.21
CA TRP A 186 19.41 -7.18 -2.40
C TRP A 186 20.59 -6.26 -2.71
N ASP A 187 20.85 -6.04 -3.97
CA ASP A 187 21.72 -4.97 -4.43
C ASP A 187 20.98 -3.63 -4.36
N LEU A 188 21.51 -2.65 -3.64
CA LEU A 188 20.84 -1.37 -3.43
C LEU A 188 20.73 -0.54 -4.71
N ALA A 189 21.76 -0.61 -5.59
CA ALA A 189 21.80 0.20 -6.80
C ALA A 189 20.81 -0.31 -7.86
N THR A 190 20.77 -1.63 -8.08
CA THR A 190 19.95 -2.25 -9.12
C THR A 190 18.59 -2.73 -8.61
N GLY A 191 18.44 -2.91 -7.30
CA GLY A 191 17.26 -3.53 -6.70
C GLY A 191 17.10 -5.01 -7.03
N LYS A 192 18.13 -5.64 -7.58
CA LYS A 192 18.12 -7.07 -7.89
C LYS A 192 18.30 -7.88 -6.61
N LYS A 193 17.48 -8.91 -6.44
CA LYS A 193 17.70 -9.91 -5.40
C LYS A 193 18.96 -10.71 -5.73
N LEU A 194 19.90 -10.76 -4.81
CA LEU A 194 21.15 -11.48 -4.96
C LEU A 194 20.97 -12.95 -4.57
N TYR A 195 20.46 -13.21 -3.36
CA TYR A 195 20.18 -14.55 -2.85
C TYR A 195 19.26 -14.51 -1.63
N ASP A 196 18.74 -15.69 -1.27
CA ASP A 196 17.92 -15.93 -0.09
C ASP A 196 18.73 -16.76 0.94
N LEU A 197 18.54 -16.44 2.23
CA LEU A 197 19.04 -17.20 3.37
C LEU A 197 17.84 -17.70 4.17
N TYR A 198 17.84 -18.98 4.52
CA TYR A 198 16.73 -19.59 5.24
C TYR A 198 17.16 -19.93 6.68
N ASN A 199 16.35 -19.57 7.67
CA ASN A 199 16.62 -19.85 9.10
C ASN A 199 16.39 -21.33 9.46
N PHE A 200 16.64 -22.27 8.54
CA PHE A 200 16.52 -23.71 8.78
C PHE A 200 17.42 -24.51 7.82
N SER A 201 17.76 -25.77 8.19
CA SER A 201 18.54 -26.67 7.36
C SER A 201 17.66 -27.44 6.35
N GLU A 202 18.27 -27.96 5.28
CA GLU A 202 17.58 -28.82 4.28
C GLU A 202 16.94 -30.05 4.93
N ASP A 203 17.55 -30.64 5.96
CA ASP A 203 17.01 -31.79 6.71
C ASP A 203 15.73 -31.44 7.47
N GLN A 204 15.60 -30.22 7.92
CA GLN A 204 14.36 -29.73 8.56
C GLN A 204 13.22 -29.56 7.55
N ILE A 205 13.52 -29.13 6.33
CA ILE A 205 12.52 -29.02 5.25
C ILE A 205 11.91 -30.39 4.94
N LEU A 206 12.75 -31.44 4.86
CA LEU A 206 12.30 -32.80 4.58
C LEU A 206 11.40 -33.37 5.69
N GLN A 207 11.60 -32.97 6.95
CA GLN A 207 10.70 -33.35 8.04
C GLN A 207 9.35 -32.62 7.97
N TRP A 208 9.32 -31.42 7.39
CA TRP A 208 8.10 -30.59 7.29
C TRP A 208 7.13 -31.03 6.20
N THR A 209 7.60 -31.72 5.16
CA THR A 209 6.74 -32.24 4.08
C THR A 209 5.67 -33.24 4.56
N ASN A 210 5.80 -33.74 5.79
CA ASN A 210 4.86 -34.68 6.41
C ASN A 210 3.96 -34.05 7.48
N LEU A 211 4.04 -32.72 7.70
CA LEU A 211 3.22 -32.02 8.69
C LEU A 211 1.91 -31.48 8.08
N ASP A 212 0.87 -31.41 8.89
CA ASP A 212 -0.38 -30.76 8.51
C ASP A 212 -0.19 -29.22 8.44
N GLU A 213 -1.11 -28.53 7.75
CA GLU A 213 -1.04 -27.09 7.54
C GLU A 213 -0.94 -26.29 8.86
N VAL A 214 -1.64 -26.71 9.91
CA VAL A 214 -1.67 -26.04 11.22
C VAL A 214 -0.30 -26.17 11.92
N SER A 215 0.30 -27.36 11.84
CA SER A 215 1.63 -27.62 12.43
C SER A 215 2.73 -26.89 11.68
N LEU A 216 2.64 -26.81 10.34
CA LEU A 216 3.54 -25.98 9.51
C LEU A 216 3.45 -24.50 9.85
N VAL A 217 2.24 -23.98 10.01
CA VAL A 217 1.96 -22.61 10.41
C VAL A 217 2.56 -22.29 11.78
N ALA A 218 2.34 -23.16 12.78
CA ALA A 218 2.87 -22.97 14.12
C ALA A 218 4.40 -22.99 14.16
N LEU A 219 5.02 -23.86 13.35
CA LEU A 219 6.47 -23.96 13.23
C LEU A 219 7.06 -22.73 12.54
N ALA A 220 6.42 -22.25 11.47
CA ALA A 220 6.78 -21.05 10.75
C ALA A 220 6.76 -19.81 11.66
N ILE A 221 5.72 -19.67 12.49
CA ILE A 221 5.63 -18.58 13.47
C ILE A 221 6.81 -18.61 14.45
N ARG A 222 7.17 -19.78 14.93
CA ARG A 222 8.28 -19.94 15.90
C ARG A 222 9.63 -19.56 15.30
N GLN A 223 9.84 -19.79 14.01
CA GLN A 223 11.12 -19.49 13.34
C GLN A 223 11.19 -18.10 12.73
N SER A 224 10.14 -17.28 12.89
CA SER A 224 10.13 -15.94 12.30
C SER A 224 11.21 -15.05 12.93
N VAL A 225 11.94 -14.35 12.08
CA VAL A 225 12.97 -13.39 12.46
C VAL A 225 12.29 -12.13 13.01
N THR A 226 12.67 -11.73 14.20
CA THR A 226 12.09 -10.58 14.91
C THR A 226 12.95 -9.33 14.80
N SER A 227 14.26 -9.48 14.78
CA SER A 227 15.21 -8.38 14.70
C SER A 227 16.48 -8.82 13.97
N LEU A 228 17.11 -7.90 13.25
CA LEU A 228 18.28 -8.13 12.41
C LEU A 228 19.29 -7.01 12.62
N VAL A 229 20.56 -7.35 12.74
CA VAL A 229 21.69 -6.41 12.70
C VAL A 229 22.84 -7.00 11.89
N ILE A 230 23.70 -6.15 11.38
CA ILE A 230 24.91 -6.52 10.61
C ILE A 230 26.13 -6.03 11.37
N THR A 231 27.21 -6.79 11.33
CA THR A 231 28.51 -6.35 11.87
C THR A 231 29.04 -5.14 11.10
N PRO A 232 29.77 -4.22 11.76
CA PRO A 232 30.31 -3.03 11.12
C PRO A 232 31.22 -3.32 9.92
N ASP A 233 31.87 -4.47 9.89
CA ASP A 233 32.69 -4.96 8.79
C ASP A 233 31.87 -5.59 7.65
N SER A 234 30.55 -5.69 7.83
CA SER A 234 29.59 -6.30 6.88
C SER A 234 29.87 -7.78 6.56
N ASN A 235 30.59 -8.50 7.40
CA ASN A 235 30.90 -9.91 7.18
C ASN A 235 29.84 -10.85 7.77
N GLU A 236 29.17 -10.44 8.85
CA GLU A 236 28.23 -11.30 9.56
C GLU A 236 26.86 -10.64 9.69
N ILE A 237 25.82 -11.47 9.56
CA ILE A 237 24.42 -11.13 9.85
C ILE A 237 24.07 -11.79 11.18
N ILE A 238 23.46 -11.02 12.07
CA ILE A 238 23.00 -11.47 13.37
C ILE A 238 21.50 -11.22 13.45
N PHE A 239 20.74 -12.26 13.74
CA PHE A 239 19.29 -12.13 13.86
C PHE A 239 18.73 -12.92 15.03
N GLY A 240 17.70 -12.37 15.66
CA GLY A 240 16.92 -13.01 16.70
C GLY A 240 15.65 -13.60 16.17
N ASP A 241 15.21 -14.71 16.74
CA ASP A 241 13.98 -15.38 16.35
C ASP A 241 13.01 -15.57 17.53
N ARG A 242 11.83 -16.09 17.23
CA ARG A 242 10.83 -16.42 18.25
C ARG A 242 11.10 -17.74 18.97
N ASN A 243 12.12 -18.50 18.56
CA ASN A 243 12.62 -19.67 19.28
C ASN A 243 13.62 -19.32 20.38
N ASN A 244 13.70 -18.06 20.79
CA ASN A 244 14.57 -17.58 21.87
C ASN A 244 16.05 -17.64 21.49
N THR A 245 16.39 -17.79 20.20
CA THR A 245 17.77 -17.94 19.73
C THR A 245 18.25 -16.72 18.97
N ILE A 246 19.54 -16.46 19.06
CA ILE A 246 20.26 -15.48 18.26
C ILE A 246 21.18 -16.26 17.33
N ASN A 247 21.04 -16.06 16.05
CA ASN A 247 21.79 -16.77 15.03
C ASN A 247 22.79 -15.81 14.37
N VAL A 248 24.02 -16.26 14.23
CA VAL A 248 25.13 -15.54 13.57
C VAL A 248 25.50 -16.28 12.30
N TRP A 249 25.45 -15.59 11.18
CA TRP A 249 25.70 -16.16 9.84
C TRP A 249 26.71 -15.34 9.08
N ASN A 250 27.54 -15.97 8.28
CA ASN A 250 28.44 -15.30 7.35
C ASN A 250 27.66 -14.80 6.13
N LEU A 251 27.72 -13.50 5.86
CA LEU A 251 26.95 -12.87 4.76
C LEU A 251 27.43 -13.34 3.38
N ALA A 252 28.72 -13.54 3.19
CA ALA A 252 29.26 -13.89 1.86
C ALA A 252 28.99 -15.36 1.49
N THR A 253 29.08 -16.27 2.47
CA THR A 253 28.92 -17.70 2.24
C THR A 253 27.52 -18.23 2.49
N GLY A 254 26.66 -17.44 3.17
CA GLY A 254 25.34 -17.86 3.59
C GLY A 254 25.33 -19.01 4.61
N LYS A 255 26.47 -19.27 5.27
CA LYS A 255 26.59 -20.36 6.24
C LYS A 255 26.44 -19.85 7.67
N LYS A 256 25.75 -20.65 8.47
CA LYS A 256 25.61 -20.41 9.90
C LYS A 256 26.95 -20.59 10.60
N ILE A 257 27.36 -19.60 11.38
CA ILE A 257 28.59 -19.62 12.18
C ILE A 257 28.28 -20.18 13.56
N ARG A 258 27.26 -19.64 14.24
CA ARG A 258 26.89 -20.06 15.61
C ARG A 258 25.44 -19.71 15.95
N THR A 259 24.97 -20.29 17.07
CA THR A 259 23.70 -19.95 17.72
C THR A 259 23.95 -19.66 19.19
N LEU A 260 23.38 -18.55 19.69
CA LEU A 260 23.38 -18.16 21.09
C LEU A 260 22.01 -18.46 21.68
N SER A 261 21.93 -19.19 22.76
CA SER A 261 20.67 -19.58 23.39
C SER A 261 20.82 -19.51 24.92
N SER A 262 20.13 -18.52 25.50
CA SER A 262 20.07 -18.34 26.96
C SER A 262 18.83 -17.56 27.37
N HIS A 263 18.12 -16.93 26.39
CA HIS A 263 16.84 -16.32 26.66
C HIS A 263 15.75 -17.38 26.80
N GLN A 264 14.74 -17.11 27.65
CA GLN A 264 13.64 -18.04 27.90
C GLN A 264 12.43 -17.80 27.00
N PHE A 265 12.32 -16.61 26.38
CA PHE A 265 11.26 -16.22 25.48
C PHE A 265 11.82 -15.53 24.23
N ALA A 266 10.93 -15.22 23.27
CA ALA A 266 11.28 -14.65 21.98
C ALA A 266 12.21 -13.43 22.09
N ILE A 267 13.19 -13.33 21.19
CA ILE A 267 14.02 -12.15 21.03
C ILE A 267 13.15 -11.02 20.49
N THR A 268 13.23 -9.85 21.11
CA THR A 268 12.43 -8.68 20.70
C THR A 268 13.24 -7.65 19.91
N SER A 269 14.48 -7.44 20.30
CA SER A 269 15.38 -6.49 19.63
C SER A 269 16.84 -6.90 19.78
N LEU A 270 17.66 -6.54 18.81
CA LEU A 270 19.10 -6.72 18.79
C LEU A 270 19.79 -5.39 18.52
N ALA A 271 20.95 -5.21 19.13
CA ALA A 271 21.87 -4.13 18.83
C ALA A 271 23.30 -4.68 18.82
N ILE A 272 24.20 -4.00 18.13
CA ILE A 272 25.62 -4.32 18.10
C ILE A 272 26.43 -3.09 18.46
N THR A 273 27.54 -3.25 19.17
CA THR A 273 28.45 -2.14 19.45
C THR A 273 29.16 -1.68 18.18
N HIS A 274 29.53 -0.41 18.13
CA HIS A 274 30.16 0.19 16.93
C HIS A 274 31.49 -0.49 16.55
N ASN A 275 32.23 -1.04 17.55
CA ASN A 275 33.41 -1.83 17.29
C ASN A 275 33.16 -3.29 16.88
N GLY A 276 31.90 -3.71 16.80
CA GLY A 276 31.48 -5.03 16.36
C GLY A 276 31.74 -6.16 17.36
N ASN A 277 32.29 -5.89 18.57
CA ASN A 277 32.72 -6.96 19.46
C ASN A 277 31.63 -7.54 20.35
N LYS A 278 30.55 -6.80 20.59
CA LYS A 278 29.46 -7.22 21.48
C LYS A 278 28.10 -7.15 20.82
N ILE A 279 27.29 -8.18 21.04
CA ILE A 279 25.88 -8.21 20.73
C ILE A 279 25.09 -7.92 21.98
N ILE A 280 24.04 -7.13 21.89
CA ILE A 280 23.09 -6.87 22.94
C ILE A 280 21.73 -7.35 22.49
N SER A 281 21.08 -8.18 23.28
CA SER A 281 19.76 -8.73 22.97
C SER A 281 18.75 -8.41 24.06
N SER A 282 17.53 -8.15 23.67
CA SER A 282 16.39 -8.08 24.58
C SER A 282 15.36 -9.15 24.22
N SER A 283 14.57 -9.57 25.21
CA SER A 283 13.61 -10.65 25.07
C SER A 283 12.28 -10.33 25.75
N GLU A 284 11.26 -11.12 25.40
CA GLU A 284 9.98 -11.16 26.12
C GLU A 284 10.11 -11.72 27.54
N ASP A 285 11.29 -12.27 27.92
CA ASP A 285 11.62 -12.67 29.30
C ASP A 285 11.99 -11.48 30.20
N ASN A 286 11.87 -10.25 29.70
CA ASN A 286 12.15 -8.99 30.39
C ASN A 286 13.63 -8.81 30.75
N THR A 287 14.54 -9.55 30.11
CA THR A 287 15.99 -9.44 30.33
C THR A 287 16.68 -8.82 29.11
N ILE A 288 17.80 -8.14 29.39
CA ILE A 288 18.80 -7.74 28.41
C ILE A 288 20.06 -8.59 28.67
N LYS A 289 20.62 -9.15 27.61
CA LYS A 289 21.86 -9.91 27.65
C LYS A 289 22.91 -9.31 26.74
N VAL A 290 24.15 -9.31 27.22
CA VAL A 290 25.31 -8.85 26.46
C VAL A 290 26.18 -10.06 26.16
N TRP A 291 26.58 -10.21 24.92
CA TRP A 291 27.34 -11.34 24.41
C TRP A 291 28.64 -10.88 23.77
N ASP A 292 29.69 -11.64 23.93
CA ASP A 292 30.89 -11.50 23.13
C ASP A 292 30.69 -12.15 21.77
N LEU A 293 30.84 -11.38 20.68
CA LEU A 293 30.59 -11.90 19.35
C LEU A 293 31.59 -12.96 18.93
N ALA A 294 32.86 -12.82 19.29
CA ALA A 294 33.93 -13.73 18.89
C ALA A 294 33.81 -15.10 19.54
N THR A 295 33.46 -15.14 20.83
CA THR A 295 33.39 -16.39 21.62
C THR A 295 31.97 -16.95 21.70
N GLY A 296 30.94 -16.09 21.57
CA GLY A 296 29.54 -16.43 21.81
C GLY A 296 29.17 -16.56 23.27
N GLN A 297 30.04 -16.15 24.20
CA GLN A 297 29.78 -16.22 25.62
C GLN A 297 28.88 -15.07 26.10
N GLU A 298 27.95 -15.38 27.00
CA GLU A 298 27.16 -14.38 27.71
C GLU A 298 28.10 -13.67 28.74
N LEU A 299 28.23 -12.35 28.53
CA LEU A 299 29.07 -11.52 29.42
C LEU A 299 28.27 -10.94 30.58
N LEU A 300 26.99 -10.59 30.32
CA LEU A 300 26.14 -9.92 31.28
C LEU A 300 24.66 -10.26 31.03
N SER A 301 23.91 -10.44 32.13
CA SER A 301 22.45 -10.59 32.09
C SER A 301 21.83 -9.59 33.06
N ILE A 302 20.95 -8.74 32.56
CA ILE A 302 20.32 -7.66 33.33
C ILE A 302 18.81 -7.93 33.34
N SER A 303 18.21 -8.08 34.53
CA SER A 303 16.77 -8.12 34.72
C SER A 303 16.25 -6.67 34.80
N THR A 304 15.48 -6.21 33.81
CA THR A 304 15.38 -4.78 33.54
C THR A 304 14.02 -4.15 33.80
N HIS A 305 12.98 -4.74 33.26
CA HIS A 305 11.65 -4.12 33.18
C HIS A 305 10.59 -5.06 33.78
N GLN A 306 9.42 -4.48 34.10
CA GLN A 306 8.28 -5.26 34.58
C GLN A 306 7.43 -5.85 33.44
N ASN A 307 7.72 -5.46 32.18
CA ASN A 307 7.01 -5.93 31.02
C ASN A 307 7.99 -6.07 29.84
N ARG A 308 7.51 -6.66 28.72
CA ARG A 308 8.24 -6.87 27.47
C ARG A 308 9.04 -5.64 27.06
N ILE A 309 10.30 -5.84 26.75
CA ILE A 309 11.17 -4.82 26.14
C ILE A 309 10.79 -4.71 24.66
N SER A 310 10.39 -3.53 24.23
CA SER A 310 9.94 -3.28 22.84
C SER A 310 11.02 -2.68 21.95
N SER A 311 12.01 -2.04 22.53
CA SER A 311 13.10 -1.34 21.82
C SER A 311 14.39 -1.41 22.58
N LEU A 312 15.50 -1.60 21.86
CA LEU A 312 16.85 -1.68 22.41
C LEU A 312 17.82 -0.96 21.48
N VAL A 313 18.61 -0.06 22.01
CA VAL A 313 19.64 0.67 21.27
C VAL A 313 20.90 0.78 22.12
N VAL A 314 22.05 0.69 21.47
CA VAL A 314 23.35 0.96 22.09
C VAL A 314 23.82 2.34 21.65
N THR A 315 24.38 3.12 22.55
CA THR A 315 24.95 4.42 22.19
C THR A 315 26.14 4.23 21.23
N PRO A 316 26.30 5.11 20.23
CA PRO A 316 27.40 5.03 19.25
C PRO A 316 28.79 5.01 19.89
N ASP A 317 28.97 5.63 21.06
CA ASP A 317 30.22 5.56 21.85
C ASP A 317 30.45 4.19 22.50
N GLY A 318 29.47 3.28 22.42
CA GLY A 318 29.55 1.92 22.94
C GLY A 318 29.61 1.84 24.49
N THR A 319 29.14 2.85 25.22
CA THR A 319 29.20 2.89 26.67
C THR A 319 27.90 2.56 27.39
N LYS A 320 26.76 2.82 26.74
CA LYS A 320 25.44 2.70 27.36
C LYS A 320 24.46 1.88 26.51
N ILE A 321 23.54 1.23 27.19
CA ILE A 321 22.37 0.57 26.62
C ILE A 321 21.15 1.42 26.98
N VAL A 322 20.26 1.65 26.01
CA VAL A 322 18.95 2.28 26.23
C VAL A 322 17.86 1.29 25.85
N SER A 323 16.99 0.99 26.80
CA SER A 323 15.88 0.06 26.64
C SER A 323 14.54 0.75 26.85
N GLY A 324 13.58 0.50 26.00
CA GLY A 324 12.19 0.92 26.13
C GLY A 324 11.27 -0.27 26.31
N SER A 325 10.32 -0.19 27.23
CA SER A 325 9.42 -1.30 27.57
C SER A 325 7.95 -0.88 27.45
N ASN A 326 7.11 -1.91 27.31
CA ASN A 326 5.65 -1.76 27.37
C ASN A 326 5.14 -1.39 28.78
N ASP A 327 6.01 -1.35 29.79
CA ASP A 327 5.69 -0.79 31.11
C ASP A 327 5.66 0.76 31.11
N GLY A 328 5.96 1.40 29.97
CA GLY A 328 5.96 2.85 29.80
C GLY A 328 7.25 3.52 30.29
N THR A 329 8.31 2.76 30.50
CA THR A 329 9.59 3.31 30.97
C THR A 329 10.69 3.15 29.92
N ILE A 330 11.60 4.14 29.90
CA ILE A 330 12.92 4.03 29.26
C ILE A 330 13.95 3.96 30.35
N LYS A 331 14.85 2.99 30.27
CA LYS A 331 15.97 2.84 31.19
C LYS A 331 17.30 2.91 30.46
N ILE A 332 18.27 3.54 31.09
CA ILE A 332 19.63 3.69 30.58
C ILE A 332 20.55 2.91 31.49
N TRP A 333 21.36 2.06 30.90
CA TRP A 333 22.27 1.14 31.61
C TRP A 333 23.71 1.37 31.18
N ASP A 334 24.64 1.20 32.09
CA ASP A 334 26.06 1.08 31.76
C ASP A 334 26.32 -0.29 31.10
N LEU A 335 26.93 -0.28 29.91
CA LEU A 335 27.14 -1.51 29.11
C LEU A 335 28.12 -2.49 29.80
N TYR A 336 29.04 -2.01 30.60
CA TYR A 336 30.10 -2.83 31.19
C TYR A 336 29.71 -3.38 32.56
N THR A 337 29.03 -2.59 33.36
CA THR A 337 28.66 -2.95 34.73
C THR A 337 27.23 -3.47 34.86
N GLY A 338 26.36 -3.19 33.88
CA GLY A 338 24.94 -3.49 33.95
C GLY A 338 24.16 -2.66 34.97
N GLN A 339 24.77 -1.60 35.51
CA GLN A 339 24.08 -0.72 36.45
C GLN A 339 23.11 0.20 35.76
N GLU A 340 21.95 0.41 36.40
CA GLU A 340 20.95 1.38 35.95
C GLU A 340 21.45 2.79 36.25
N LEU A 341 21.58 3.61 35.22
CA LEU A 341 22.04 4.99 35.29
C LEU A 341 20.89 5.99 35.39
N LEU A 342 19.78 5.73 34.68
CA LEU A 342 18.66 6.64 34.61
C LEU A 342 17.37 5.91 34.27
N ILE A 343 16.24 6.37 34.85
CA ILE A 343 14.88 5.93 34.49
C ILE A 343 14.08 7.14 34.01
N LEU A 344 13.39 6.98 32.88
CA LEU A 344 12.42 7.95 32.35
C LEU A 344 11.04 7.29 32.32
N ILE A 345 10.05 7.93 32.93
CA ILE A 345 8.70 7.39 33.07
C ILE A 345 7.79 8.03 32.03
N ASP A 346 6.77 7.30 31.55
CA ASP A 346 5.80 7.71 30.54
C ASP A 346 6.41 7.99 29.15
N HIS A 347 7.35 7.15 28.70
CA HIS A 347 8.03 7.32 27.43
C HIS A 347 8.20 6.00 26.66
N TYR A 348 8.22 6.06 25.33
CA TYR A 348 8.64 4.97 24.44
C TYR A 348 9.85 5.43 23.63
N THR A 349 10.92 4.64 23.62
CA THR A 349 12.13 4.97 22.87
C THR A 349 11.90 4.83 21.38
N LEU A 350 12.28 5.85 20.60
CA LEU A 350 12.26 5.85 19.14
C LEU A 350 13.67 5.76 18.55
N ALA A 351 14.60 6.59 19.02
CA ALA A 351 15.96 6.66 18.48
C ALA A 351 16.93 7.37 19.44
N ILE A 352 18.23 7.16 19.21
CA ILE A 352 19.34 7.91 19.84
C ILE A 352 20.10 8.65 18.75
N THR A 353 20.53 9.87 19.03
CA THR A 353 21.33 10.65 18.09
C THR A 353 22.73 10.04 17.90
N PRO A 354 23.30 10.07 16.67
CA PRO A 354 24.64 9.57 16.36
C PRO A 354 25.76 10.13 17.25
N ASP A 355 25.60 11.33 17.80
CA ASP A 355 26.55 11.95 18.75
C ASP A 355 26.43 11.44 20.19
N SER A 356 25.55 10.47 20.46
CA SER A 356 25.29 9.92 21.81
C SER A 356 24.82 10.98 22.83
N THR A 357 24.25 12.10 22.42
CA THR A 357 23.86 13.18 23.33
C THR A 357 22.37 13.23 23.66
N LYS A 358 21.50 12.73 22.75
CA LYS A 358 20.05 12.88 22.88
C LYS A 358 19.31 11.57 22.64
N ILE A 359 18.18 11.44 23.35
CA ILE A 359 17.18 10.38 23.14
C ILE A 359 15.94 11.03 22.53
N ILE A 360 15.37 10.36 21.55
CA ILE A 360 14.07 10.72 20.98
C ILE A 360 13.06 9.69 21.47
N SER A 361 12.03 10.18 22.12
CA SER A 361 10.95 9.36 22.68
C SER A 361 9.59 9.85 22.20
N SER A 362 8.60 8.98 22.15
CA SER A 362 7.23 9.35 21.84
C SER A 362 6.28 8.99 22.97
N GLN A 363 5.24 9.80 23.13
CA GLN A 363 4.12 9.54 24.02
C GLN A 363 2.86 10.19 23.46
N ASN A 364 1.81 9.41 23.23
CA ASN A 364 0.48 9.90 22.79
C ASN A 364 0.54 10.86 21.59
N GLY A 365 1.37 10.54 20.56
CA GLY A 365 1.53 11.39 19.38
C GLY A 365 2.42 12.62 19.58
N ILE A 366 3.01 12.80 20.76
CA ILE A 366 3.98 13.86 21.07
C ILE A 366 5.38 13.23 21.06
N VAL A 367 6.29 13.78 20.28
CA VAL A 367 7.69 13.38 20.29
C VAL A 367 8.49 14.35 21.14
N LYS A 368 9.29 13.81 22.04
CA LYS A 368 10.16 14.58 22.93
C LYS A 368 11.61 14.28 22.61
N VAL A 369 12.43 15.30 22.56
CA VAL A 369 13.90 15.21 22.50
C VAL A 369 14.41 15.46 23.91
N LEU A 370 15.11 14.45 24.45
CA LEU A 370 15.63 14.45 25.81
C LEU A 370 17.16 14.40 25.79
N ASP A 371 17.79 15.02 26.77
CA ASP A 371 19.23 14.88 27.00
C ASP A 371 19.53 13.49 27.56
N LEU A 372 20.45 12.77 26.95
CA LEU A 372 20.78 11.39 27.32
C LEU A 372 21.41 11.28 28.72
N ALA A 373 22.18 12.28 29.14
CA ALA A 373 22.89 12.24 30.42
C ALA A 373 21.99 12.59 31.62
N THR A 374 21.09 13.53 31.43
CA THR A 374 20.27 14.09 32.52
C THR A 374 18.80 13.66 32.46
N GLY A 375 18.33 13.14 31.34
CA GLY A 375 16.92 12.84 31.07
C GLY A 375 16.05 14.08 30.94
N LYS A 376 16.62 15.27 30.98
CA LYS A 376 15.84 16.51 30.90
C LYS A 376 15.32 16.74 29.47
N LYS A 377 14.09 17.18 29.40
CA LYS A 377 13.48 17.54 28.12
C LYS A 377 14.18 18.76 27.52
N ILE A 378 14.67 18.61 26.28
CA ILE A 378 15.26 19.68 25.50
C ILE A 378 14.18 20.34 24.66
N ARG A 379 13.39 19.53 23.91
CA ARG A 379 12.42 19.98 22.94
C ARG A 379 11.19 19.07 22.86
N THR A 380 10.11 19.59 22.26
CA THR A 380 8.89 18.84 21.98
C THR A 380 8.47 19.07 20.53
N LEU A 381 8.35 18.01 19.75
CA LEU A 381 7.81 18.04 18.40
C LEU A 381 6.33 17.67 18.47
N THR A 382 5.45 18.60 18.11
CA THR A 382 4.01 18.33 18.07
C THR A 382 3.64 17.86 16.67
N LEU A 383 3.33 16.57 16.55
CA LEU A 383 2.97 15.97 15.28
C LEU A 383 1.50 16.28 14.95
N SER A 384 1.23 16.74 13.76
CA SER A 384 -0.08 17.24 13.32
C SER A 384 -1.16 16.16 13.12
N SER A 385 -0.82 14.87 13.25
CA SER A 385 -1.77 13.76 13.04
C SER A 385 -2.06 13.00 14.34
N HIS A 386 -3.26 13.16 14.86
CA HIS A 386 -3.68 12.63 16.16
C HIS A 386 -4.01 11.12 16.19
N TYR A 387 -4.00 10.40 15.07
CA TYR A 387 -4.56 9.03 15.00
C TYR A 387 -3.57 7.92 14.64
N ASN A 388 -2.36 8.25 14.13
CA ASN A 388 -1.44 7.24 13.63
C ASN A 388 -0.23 7.08 14.55
N SER A 389 0.00 5.86 15.02
CA SER A 389 1.16 5.55 15.86
C SER A 389 2.45 5.50 15.05
N ILE A 390 3.51 6.10 15.58
CA ILE A 390 4.86 5.91 15.05
C ILE A 390 5.26 4.44 15.26
N SER A 391 5.71 3.80 14.21
CA SER A 391 6.06 2.38 14.21
C SER A 391 7.54 2.10 14.01
N SER A 392 8.26 3.05 13.43
CA SER A 392 9.71 2.98 13.23
C SER A 392 10.29 4.39 13.11
N SER A 393 11.58 4.54 13.38
CA SER A 393 12.26 5.82 13.25
C SER A 393 13.74 5.65 12.92
N ALA A 394 14.32 6.67 12.28
CA ALA A 394 15.75 6.75 11.99
C ALA A 394 16.21 8.22 12.04
N ILE A 395 17.49 8.45 12.36
CA ILE A 395 18.10 9.78 12.40
C ILE A 395 19.21 9.82 11.36
N THR A 396 19.34 10.94 10.66
CA THR A 396 20.42 11.13 9.68
C THR A 396 21.79 11.17 10.37
N PRO A 397 22.86 10.68 9.70
CA PRO A 397 24.20 10.65 10.27
C PRO A 397 24.73 12.02 10.70
N ASP A 398 24.25 13.09 10.08
CA ASP A 398 24.57 14.49 10.39
C ASP A 398 23.82 15.09 11.58
N ASN A 399 22.94 14.32 12.25
CA ASN A 399 22.07 14.77 13.34
C ASN A 399 21.09 15.90 12.99
N THR A 400 20.84 16.17 11.69
CA THR A 400 19.97 17.29 11.30
C THR A 400 18.51 16.91 11.16
N LYS A 401 18.22 15.65 10.75
CA LYS A 401 16.86 15.21 10.44
C LYS A 401 16.49 13.93 11.17
N ILE A 402 15.21 13.81 11.50
CA ILE A 402 14.60 12.57 11.96
C ILE A 402 13.50 12.13 11.02
N ILE A 403 13.44 10.84 10.77
CA ILE A 403 12.47 10.20 9.89
C ILE A 403 11.58 9.31 10.74
N PHE A 404 10.26 9.47 10.60
CA PHE A 404 9.26 8.64 11.26
C PHE A 404 8.48 7.83 10.24
N GLY A 405 8.36 6.53 10.47
CA GLY A 405 7.43 5.64 9.77
C GLY A 405 6.19 5.41 10.62
N TYR A 406 5.04 5.50 9.98
CA TYR A 406 3.74 5.42 10.64
C TYR A 406 3.01 4.10 10.35
N SER A 407 2.01 3.81 11.17
CA SER A 407 1.17 2.61 11.02
C SER A 407 0.24 2.64 9.79
N ASP A 408 0.02 3.79 9.20
CA ASP A 408 -0.75 3.99 7.97
C ASP A 408 0.08 3.91 6.68
N GLY A 409 1.40 3.69 6.79
CA GLY A 409 2.31 3.62 5.65
C GLY A 409 2.98 4.94 5.27
N MET A 410 2.65 6.05 5.89
CA MET A 410 3.33 7.32 5.66
C MET A 410 4.72 7.34 6.29
N ILE A 411 5.63 8.10 5.68
CA ILE A 411 6.94 8.40 6.24
C ILE A 411 7.08 9.92 6.27
N LYS A 412 7.39 10.48 7.43
CA LYS A 412 7.58 11.92 7.60
C LYS A 412 9.01 12.26 8.01
N ILE A 413 9.53 13.30 7.41
CA ILE A 413 10.89 13.81 7.65
C ILE A 413 10.78 15.15 8.35
N TRP A 414 11.44 15.27 9.49
CA TRP A 414 11.43 16.46 10.34
C TRP A 414 12.85 16.99 10.52
N ASP A 415 12.98 18.29 10.52
CA ASP A 415 14.20 18.98 10.90
C ASP A 415 14.30 19.09 12.42
N LEU A 416 15.39 18.59 12.98
CA LEU A 416 15.62 18.58 14.43
C LEU A 416 15.98 19.95 15.00
N CYS A 417 16.42 20.91 14.15
CA CYS A 417 16.79 22.26 14.58
C CYS A 417 15.61 23.21 14.51
N THR A 418 14.85 23.18 13.41
CA THR A 418 13.72 24.09 13.18
C THR A 418 12.39 23.56 13.70
N GLU A 419 12.31 22.27 14.05
CA GLU A 419 11.08 21.60 14.51
C GLU A 419 9.97 21.59 13.45
N GLN A 420 10.33 21.71 12.19
CA GLN A 420 9.36 21.71 11.07
C GLN A 420 9.35 20.40 10.31
N GLU A 421 8.17 20.00 9.84
CA GLU A 421 8.03 18.93 8.86
C GLU A 421 8.58 19.40 7.53
N LEU A 422 9.63 18.71 7.04
CA LEU A 422 10.28 19.02 5.77
C LEU A 422 9.55 18.35 4.61
N LEU A 423 9.17 17.07 4.79
CA LEU A 423 8.63 16.26 3.70
C LEU A 423 7.80 15.11 4.25
N THR A 424 6.69 14.80 3.58
CA THR A 424 5.93 13.56 3.75
C THR A 424 6.11 12.68 2.51
N LEU A 425 6.53 11.42 2.70
CA LEU A 425 6.66 10.41 1.67
C LEU A 425 5.47 9.46 1.74
N ILE A 426 4.78 9.29 0.63
CA ILE A 426 3.59 8.45 0.51
C ILE A 426 3.89 7.33 -0.49
N GLY A 427 3.54 6.10 -0.15
CA GLY A 427 3.73 4.98 -1.09
C GLY A 427 3.64 3.60 -0.47
N HIS A 428 3.81 3.43 0.85
CA HIS A 428 3.47 2.17 1.51
C HIS A 428 1.97 2.09 1.83
N HIS A 429 1.41 0.88 1.83
CA HIS A 429 -0.02 0.61 2.08
C HIS A 429 -0.27 -0.09 3.41
N GLY A 430 0.79 -0.38 4.14
CA GLY A 430 0.75 -0.99 5.45
C GLY A 430 1.75 -0.34 6.38
N LYS A 431 1.69 -0.71 7.65
CA LYS A 431 2.59 -0.25 8.69
C LYS A 431 4.04 -0.27 8.23
N VAL A 432 4.75 0.87 8.34
CA VAL A 432 6.20 0.96 8.10
C VAL A 432 6.92 0.32 9.28
N SER A 433 7.34 -0.92 9.13
CA SER A 433 7.90 -1.74 10.23
C SER A 433 9.36 -1.43 10.53
N SER A 434 10.12 -0.98 9.54
CA SER A 434 11.55 -0.71 9.67
C SER A 434 11.97 0.44 8.77
N LEU A 435 12.86 1.30 9.28
CA LEU A 435 13.48 2.42 8.57
C LEU A 435 14.97 2.38 8.82
N ILE A 436 15.75 2.54 7.77
CA ILE A 436 17.20 2.73 7.85
C ILE A 436 17.63 3.82 6.86
N ILE A 437 18.76 4.43 7.13
CA ILE A 437 19.35 5.48 6.31
C ILE A 437 20.73 4.99 5.84
N SER A 438 21.09 5.30 4.59
CA SER A 438 22.42 5.00 4.07
C SER A 438 23.48 5.80 4.82
N HIS A 439 24.71 5.29 4.91
CA HIS A 439 25.81 5.94 5.63
C HIS A 439 26.14 7.34 5.13
N ASP A 440 25.94 7.60 3.82
CA ASP A 440 26.10 8.92 3.22
C ASP A 440 24.92 9.87 3.50
N GLY A 441 23.89 9.41 4.19
CA GLY A 441 22.68 10.19 4.50
C GLY A 441 21.81 10.51 3.29
N SER A 442 22.10 9.98 2.09
CA SER A 442 21.40 10.37 0.86
C SER A 442 20.12 9.58 0.60
N LYS A 443 20.01 8.36 1.15
CA LYS A 443 18.89 7.45 0.89
C LYS A 443 18.23 6.97 2.17
N ILE A 444 16.91 6.82 2.11
CA ILE A 444 16.10 6.12 3.11
C ILE A 444 15.69 4.78 2.51
N VAL A 445 15.75 3.71 3.28
CA VAL A 445 15.18 2.40 2.92
C VAL A 445 14.13 2.07 3.96
N SER A 446 12.92 1.82 3.50
CA SER A 446 11.76 1.49 4.34
C SER A 446 11.20 0.13 4.00
N GLY A 447 10.87 -0.65 5.02
CA GLY A 447 10.17 -1.93 4.89
C GLY A 447 8.79 -1.84 5.52
N SER A 448 7.82 -2.51 4.95
CA SER A 448 6.43 -2.40 5.38
C SER A 448 5.72 -3.76 5.48
N TYR A 449 4.59 -3.73 6.18
CA TYR A 449 3.64 -4.84 6.22
C TYR A 449 2.93 -5.06 4.87
N ASP A 450 3.06 -4.15 3.91
CA ASP A 450 2.64 -4.32 2.52
C ASP A 450 3.57 -5.24 1.71
N LYS A 451 4.55 -5.87 2.36
CA LYS A 451 5.55 -6.79 1.76
C LYS A 451 6.51 -6.12 0.78
N THR A 452 6.56 -4.80 0.74
CA THR A 452 7.48 -4.04 -0.12
C THR A 452 8.59 -3.39 0.68
N ILE A 453 9.73 -3.23 0.02
CA ILE A 453 10.81 -2.36 0.45
C ILE A 453 10.86 -1.21 -0.54
N LYS A 454 10.90 0.02 -0.03
CA LYS A 454 11.01 1.22 -0.86
C LYS A 454 12.29 1.96 -0.57
N ILE A 455 12.94 2.45 -1.63
CA ILE A 455 14.17 3.23 -1.57
C ILE A 455 13.82 4.64 -1.98
N TRP A 456 14.16 5.61 -1.13
CA TRP A 456 13.83 7.02 -1.29
C TRP A 456 15.09 7.87 -1.32
N ASN A 457 15.09 8.94 -2.11
CA ASN A 457 16.14 9.94 -2.12
C ASN A 457 15.81 11.03 -1.10
N LEU A 458 16.72 11.27 -0.15
CA LEU A 458 16.57 12.31 0.86
C LEU A 458 17.04 13.69 0.39
N ALA A 459 17.86 13.76 -0.66
CA ALA A 459 18.47 15.00 -1.17
C ALA A 459 17.56 15.82 -2.11
N ILE A 460 16.36 15.34 -2.44
CA ILE A 460 15.46 16.07 -3.33
C ILE A 460 14.81 17.21 -2.56
N GLU A 461 15.30 18.42 -2.77
CA GLU A 461 14.56 19.63 -2.45
C GLU A 461 13.23 19.63 -3.23
N LYS A 462 12.19 20.16 -2.58
CA LYS A 462 10.81 20.29 -3.01
C LYS A 462 10.64 20.75 -4.49
N ARG A 463 10.92 19.89 -5.47
CA ARG A 463 10.38 20.03 -6.81
C ARG A 463 8.99 19.43 -6.80
N MET A 464 8.02 20.30 -6.54
CA MET A 464 6.60 19.95 -6.60
C MET A 464 6.19 19.62 -8.04
N LEU A 465 6.33 18.37 -8.42
CA LEU A 465 5.34 17.75 -9.28
C LEU A 465 4.30 17.17 -8.32
N THR A 466 3.36 18.00 -7.91
CA THR A 466 2.18 17.50 -7.25
C THR A 466 1.47 16.60 -8.26
N PRO A 467 1.33 15.29 -7.99
CA PRO A 467 0.25 14.54 -8.62
C PRO A 467 -0.99 15.39 -8.39
N ILE A 468 -1.88 15.48 -9.37
CA ILE A 468 -3.13 16.26 -9.29
C ILE A 468 -3.56 16.31 -7.84
N ASP A 469 -3.69 17.50 -7.28
CA ASP A 469 -3.77 17.83 -5.85
C ASP A 469 -4.99 17.23 -5.11
N TYR A 470 -5.30 15.95 -5.38
CA TYR A 470 -6.27 15.16 -4.64
C TYR A 470 -5.61 14.27 -3.57
N SER A 471 -4.27 14.14 -3.57
CA SER A 471 -3.59 13.31 -2.59
C SER A 471 -3.37 14.09 -1.29
N ILE A 472 -4.25 13.86 -0.33
CA ILE A 472 -4.07 14.34 1.05
C ILE A 472 -3.47 13.25 1.94
N GLY A 473 -3.00 12.16 1.35
CA GLY A 473 -2.48 11.03 2.11
C GLY A 473 -3.54 10.19 2.83
N ASP A 474 -4.82 10.50 2.62
CA ASP A 474 -5.93 9.78 3.25
C ASP A 474 -6.59 8.83 2.26
N LYS A 475 -6.90 7.63 2.73
CA LYS A 475 -7.59 6.57 1.98
C LYS A 475 -8.95 7.03 1.46
N ILE A 476 -9.23 6.82 0.16
CA ILE A 476 -10.54 7.06 -0.43
C ILE A 476 -11.43 5.83 -0.17
N TYR A 477 -12.47 6.00 0.63
CA TYR A 477 -13.40 4.92 0.97
C TYR A 477 -14.58 4.80 0.00
N SER A 478 -14.97 5.91 -0.61
CA SER A 478 -16.05 5.93 -1.60
C SER A 478 -15.89 7.11 -2.56
N LEU A 479 -16.37 6.95 -3.78
CA LEU A 479 -16.42 8.01 -4.77
C LEU A 479 -17.70 7.92 -5.62
N ALA A 480 -18.12 9.06 -6.14
CA ALA A 480 -19.19 9.14 -7.12
C ALA A 480 -18.96 10.33 -8.07
N ILE A 481 -19.46 10.23 -9.30
CA ILE A 481 -19.30 11.22 -10.37
C ILE A 481 -20.68 11.76 -10.71
N THR A 482 -20.80 13.07 -10.95
CA THR A 482 -22.05 13.68 -11.42
C THR A 482 -22.39 13.24 -12.85
N PRO A 483 -23.68 13.15 -13.22
CA PRO A 483 -24.10 12.72 -14.55
C PRO A 483 -23.61 13.59 -15.71
N ASP A 484 -23.20 14.83 -15.42
CA ASP A 484 -22.63 15.78 -16.37
C ASP A 484 -21.09 15.68 -16.51
N ASP A 485 -20.47 14.70 -15.83
CA ASP A 485 -19.03 14.44 -15.82
C ASP A 485 -18.17 15.61 -15.31
N ASN A 486 -18.75 16.59 -14.60
CA ASN A 486 -18.04 17.78 -14.18
C ASN A 486 -17.49 17.70 -12.74
N ILE A 487 -18.15 16.92 -11.86
CA ILE A 487 -17.83 16.91 -10.43
C ILE A 487 -17.61 15.46 -9.96
N VAL A 488 -16.55 15.26 -9.18
CA VAL A 488 -16.33 14.05 -8.40
C VAL A 488 -16.50 14.35 -6.92
N ILE A 489 -17.18 13.47 -6.21
CA ILE A 489 -17.35 13.52 -4.76
C ILE A 489 -16.55 12.36 -4.15
N LEU A 490 -15.68 12.67 -3.21
CA LEU A 490 -14.74 11.75 -2.58
C LEU A 490 -15.02 11.65 -1.08
N GLY A 491 -15.17 10.45 -0.58
CA GLY A 491 -15.35 10.16 0.84
C GLY A 491 -14.05 9.69 1.49
N PHE A 492 -13.57 10.43 2.49
CA PHE A 492 -12.40 10.13 3.30
C PHE A 492 -12.81 9.86 4.75
N TRP A 493 -11.88 9.46 5.60
CA TRP A 493 -12.14 9.37 7.02
C TRP A 493 -12.46 10.76 7.59
N ASN A 494 -13.66 10.95 8.16
CA ASN A 494 -14.14 12.20 8.77
C ASN A 494 -14.35 13.40 7.85
N TYR A 495 -14.22 13.29 6.52
CA TYR A 495 -14.55 14.39 5.62
C TYR A 495 -14.92 13.92 4.21
N ILE A 496 -15.54 14.83 3.47
CA ILE A 496 -15.92 14.64 2.06
C ILE A 496 -15.33 15.81 1.27
N LYS A 497 -14.71 15.51 0.13
CA LYS A 497 -14.26 16.50 -0.85
C LYS A 497 -15.15 16.47 -2.07
N VAL A 498 -15.48 17.65 -2.54
CA VAL A 498 -16.14 17.86 -3.83
C VAL A 498 -15.16 18.58 -4.75
N CYS A 499 -14.84 17.99 -5.89
CA CYS A 499 -13.83 18.49 -6.81
C CYS A 499 -14.37 18.63 -8.21
N ASN A 500 -13.94 19.67 -8.93
CA ASN A 500 -14.25 19.85 -10.34
C ASN A 500 -13.23 19.06 -11.19
N LEU A 501 -13.74 18.19 -12.06
CA LEU A 501 -12.91 17.29 -12.88
C LEU A 501 -12.14 18.04 -13.98
N ALA A 502 -12.73 19.08 -14.56
CA ALA A 502 -12.09 19.85 -15.64
C ALA A 502 -10.97 20.76 -15.12
N THR A 503 -11.24 21.49 -14.02
CA THR A 503 -10.25 22.43 -13.43
C THR A 503 -9.34 21.76 -12.42
N ARG A 504 -9.66 20.53 -11.97
CA ARG A 504 -8.93 19.76 -10.96
C ARG A 504 -8.80 20.46 -9.62
N LYS A 505 -9.67 21.40 -9.32
CA LYS A 505 -9.67 22.16 -8.08
C LYS A 505 -10.73 21.65 -7.12
N GLU A 506 -10.41 21.68 -5.84
CA GLU A 506 -11.38 21.48 -4.79
C GLU A 506 -12.42 22.59 -4.85
N ILE A 507 -13.68 22.21 -4.94
CA ILE A 507 -14.81 23.14 -4.85
C ILE A 507 -15.17 23.33 -3.38
N LYS A 508 -15.21 22.22 -2.61
CA LYS A 508 -15.69 22.24 -1.24
C LYS A 508 -15.17 21.07 -0.41
N LEU A 509 -14.93 21.32 0.87
CA LEU A 509 -14.63 20.35 1.91
C LEU A 509 -15.73 20.32 2.95
N TYR A 510 -16.20 19.12 3.34
CA TYR A 510 -17.21 18.94 4.38
C TYR A 510 -16.70 18.00 5.46
N ASN A 511 -16.61 18.47 6.70
CA ASN A 511 -16.28 17.61 7.82
C ASN A 511 -17.50 16.77 8.21
N VAL A 512 -17.27 15.48 8.42
CA VAL A 512 -18.27 14.48 8.83
C VAL A 512 -17.68 13.65 9.97
N SER A 513 -18.52 12.97 10.73
CA SER A 513 -18.05 12.08 11.81
C SER A 513 -18.03 10.63 11.31
N GLY A 514 -16.88 10.05 11.10
CA GLY A 514 -16.70 8.65 10.64
C GLY A 514 -16.53 8.51 9.13
N ILE A 515 -16.53 7.26 8.65
CA ILE A 515 -16.34 6.94 7.23
C ILE A 515 -17.63 7.25 6.47
N PRO A 516 -17.63 8.24 5.56
CA PRO A 516 -18.78 8.51 4.72
C PRO A 516 -18.85 7.49 3.57
N LYS A 517 -19.97 6.82 3.42
CA LYS A 517 -20.27 6.07 2.21
C LYS A 517 -21.15 6.94 1.31
N ILE A 518 -20.58 7.42 0.20
CA ILE A 518 -21.32 8.15 -0.81
C ILE A 518 -22.14 7.12 -1.59
N LEU A 519 -23.46 7.24 -1.54
CA LEU A 519 -24.38 6.22 -2.02
C LEU A 519 -24.80 6.48 -3.45
N ALA A 520 -25.12 7.74 -3.75
CA ALA A 520 -25.56 8.17 -5.08
C ALA A 520 -25.52 9.69 -5.21
N ILE A 521 -25.58 10.14 -6.44
CA ILE A 521 -25.86 11.52 -6.85
C ILE A 521 -27.21 11.52 -7.55
N THR A 522 -28.03 12.55 -7.31
CA THR A 522 -29.32 12.68 -8.00
C THR A 522 -29.11 12.93 -9.50
N PRO A 523 -30.03 12.49 -10.37
CA PRO A 523 -29.90 12.62 -11.82
C PRO A 523 -29.75 14.06 -12.32
N ASP A 524 -30.25 15.04 -11.54
CA ASP A 524 -30.10 16.47 -11.81
C ASP A 524 -28.71 17.03 -11.43
N GLY A 525 -27.83 16.17 -10.89
CA GLY A 525 -26.48 16.55 -10.47
C GLY A 525 -26.44 17.58 -9.31
N THR A 526 -27.54 17.85 -8.62
CA THR A 526 -27.61 18.93 -7.60
C THR A 526 -27.41 18.44 -6.19
N LYS A 527 -27.66 17.15 -5.91
CA LYS A 527 -27.64 16.59 -4.55
C LYS A 527 -26.86 15.28 -4.54
N PHE A 528 -26.27 14.98 -3.40
CA PHE A 528 -25.69 13.67 -3.12
C PHE A 528 -26.27 13.08 -1.84
N ILE A 529 -26.29 11.76 -1.80
CA ILE A 529 -26.80 10.99 -0.68
C ILE A 529 -25.63 10.29 -0.05
N LEU A 530 -25.49 10.44 1.26
CA LEU A 530 -24.40 9.83 2.01
C LEU A 530 -24.93 9.10 3.24
N ALA A 531 -24.31 7.97 3.55
CA ALA A 531 -24.46 7.27 4.82
C ALA A 531 -23.32 7.64 5.75
N LEU A 532 -23.66 8.00 6.98
CA LEU A 532 -22.73 8.30 8.07
C LEU A 532 -23.15 7.50 9.28
N GLY A 533 -22.52 6.36 9.49
CA GLY A 533 -22.88 5.45 10.57
C GLY A 533 -24.39 5.15 10.58
N TRP A 534 -25.11 5.75 11.53
CA TRP A 534 -26.55 5.55 11.73
C TRP A 534 -27.47 6.49 10.94
N TRP A 535 -26.91 7.44 10.19
CA TRP A 535 -27.67 8.51 9.53
C TRP A 535 -27.50 8.45 8.03
N ILE A 536 -28.57 8.67 7.30
CA ILE A 536 -28.55 8.98 5.89
C ILE A 536 -28.87 10.44 5.71
N LYS A 537 -28.03 11.15 4.98
CA LYS A 537 -28.20 12.57 4.69
C LYS A 537 -28.30 12.78 3.20
N VAL A 538 -29.28 13.59 2.80
CA VAL A 538 -29.36 14.17 1.46
C VAL A 538 -28.77 15.56 1.54
N CYS A 539 -27.68 15.79 0.84
CA CYS A 539 -26.92 17.02 0.87
C CYS A 539 -26.93 17.71 -0.48
N ASN A 540 -26.95 19.02 -0.50
CA ASN A 540 -26.78 19.81 -1.71
C ASN A 540 -25.28 19.85 -2.07
N ILE A 541 -24.92 19.62 -3.33
CA ILE A 541 -23.53 19.55 -3.79
C ILE A 541 -22.81 20.90 -3.61
N THR A 542 -23.46 22.01 -3.90
CA THR A 542 -22.82 23.33 -3.85
C THR A 542 -22.71 23.90 -2.45
N SER A 543 -23.75 23.73 -1.63
CA SER A 543 -23.76 24.27 -0.26
C SER A 543 -23.26 23.30 0.81
N GLY A 544 -23.30 21.98 0.54
CA GLY A 544 -23.00 20.89 1.47
C GLY A 544 -23.96 20.79 2.65
N LYS A 545 -24.95 21.66 2.70
CA LYS A 545 -25.95 21.60 3.77
C LYS A 545 -26.82 20.37 3.59
N ALA A 546 -27.02 19.64 4.69
CA ALA A 546 -28.01 18.59 4.70
C ALA A 546 -29.39 19.19 4.47
N ILE A 547 -29.99 18.85 3.33
CA ILE A 547 -31.36 19.22 3.01
C ILE A 547 -32.30 18.38 3.87
N ARG A 548 -31.93 17.13 4.06
CA ARG A 548 -32.73 16.18 4.85
C ARG A 548 -31.83 15.16 5.53
N THR A 549 -32.23 14.76 6.74
CA THR A 549 -31.60 13.66 7.48
C THR A 549 -32.69 12.60 7.73
N LEU A 550 -32.43 11.39 7.28
CA LEU A 550 -33.31 10.24 7.52
C LEU A 550 -32.77 9.48 8.74
N PRO A 551 -33.55 9.35 9.81
CA PRO A 551 -33.11 8.59 10.97
C PRO A 551 -33.14 7.10 10.64
N ASN A 552 -32.00 6.47 10.71
CA ASN A 552 -31.88 5.02 10.45
C ASN A 552 -32.32 4.17 11.66
N CYS A 553 -33.05 4.68 12.63
CA CYS A 553 -33.88 4.04 13.66
C CYS A 553 -33.87 4.76 15.02
N ALA A 554 -34.97 5.36 15.38
CA ALA A 554 -35.28 5.76 16.76
C ALA A 554 -35.50 4.55 17.72
N TYR A 555 -35.65 3.34 17.20
CA TYR A 555 -35.90 2.13 18.02
C TYR A 555 -34.65 1.59 18.73
N PHE A 556 -33.47 1.86 18.22
CA PHE A 556 -32.21 1.29 18.72
C PHE A 556 -31.63 2.02 19.94
N ILE A 557 -31.93 3.29 20.11
CA ILE A 557 -31.55 4.04 21.32
C ILE A 557 -32.25 3.42 22.55
N LYS A 558 -33.48 2.95 22.40
CA LYS A 558 -34.19 2.20 23.47
C LYS A 558 -33.57 0.84 23.75
N TYR A 559 -33.08 0.13 22.74
CA TYR A 559 -32.44 -1.18 22.88
C TYR A 559 -31.02 -1.10 23.47
N LEU A 560 -30.23 -0.08 23.08
CA LEU A 560 -28.91 0.17 23.65
C LEU A 560 -28.97 0.54 25.14
N ILE A 561 -29.95 1.33 25.54
CA ILE A 561 -30.15 1.71 26.95
C ILE A 561 -30.56 0.52 27.80
N ALA A 562 -31.27 -0.45 27.22
CA ALA A 562 -31.72 -1.64 27.92
C ALA A 562 -30.68 -2.74 28.12
N ASN A 563 -29.62 -2.81 27.25
CA ASN A 563 -28.65 -3.92 27.21
C ASN A 563 -27.18 -3.47 27.32
N PHE A 564 -26.86 -2.45 28.10
CA PHE A 564 -25.55 -1.80 28.19
C PHE A 564 -24.44 -2.61 28.88
N ARG A 565 -24.52 -3.93 29.02
CA ARG A 565 -23.53 -4.69 29.79
C ARG A 565 -22.68 -5.73 29.03
N GLU A 566 -23.00 -6.10 27.79
CA GLU A 566 -22.16 -7.07 27.04
C GLU A 566 -22.11 -6.73 25.54
N ASN A 567 -20.88 -6.59 25.00
CA ASN A 567 -20.53 -6.58 23.57
C ASN A 567 -20.52 -5.24 22.79
N LEU A 568 -19.71 -4.30 23.22
CA LEU A 568 -19.33 -3.12 22.38
C LEU A 568 -18.47 -3.49 21.15
N VAL A 569 -17.81 -4.63 21.15
CA VAL A 569 -16.87 -5.04 20.06
C VAL A 569 -17.62 -5.57 18.84
N ASN A 570 -18.79 -6.19 19.00
CA ASN A 570 -19.58 -6.75 17.89
C ASN A 570 -20.46 -5.72 17.15
N LEU A 571 -20.58 -4.51 17.66
CA LEU A 571 -21.44 -3.46 17.10
C LEU A 571 -20.80 -2.65 15.96
N MET A 572 -19.49 -2.78 15.78
CA MET A 572 -18.75 -2.07 14.70
C MET A 572 -18.82 -2.74 13.32
N PHE A 573 -19.36 -3.95 13.21
CA PHE A 573 -19.34 -4.76 11.98
C PHE A 573 -20.65 -4.91 11.22
N TYR A 574 -21.75 -4.25 11.62
CA TYR A 574 -22.97 -4.28 10.84
C TYR A 574 -22.85 -3.36 9.60
N SER A 575 -22.63 -3.97 8.44
CA SER A 575 -22.62 -3.25 7.17
C SER A 575 -24.02 -2.71 6.86
N ILE A 576 -24.17 -1.40 6.84
CA ILE A 576 -25.34 -0.74 6.29
C ILE A 576 -25.11 -0.61 4.79
N ASN A 577 -25.89 -1.33 3.99
CA ASN A 577 -25.87 -1.15 2.55
C ASN A 577 -27.06 -0.31 2.14
N THR A 578 -26.80 0.60 1.23
CA THR A 578 -27.76 1.57 0.77
C THR A 578 -27.62 1.75 -0.73
N VAL A 579 -28.73 1.92 -1.41
CA VAL A 579 -28.78 2.16 -2.83
C VAL A 579 -29.95 3.10 -3.15
N THR A 580 -29.79 3.94 -4.15
CA THR A 580 -30.84 4.85 -4.62
C THR A 580 -31.39 4.40 -5.95
N ALA A 581 -32.67 4.64 -6.16
CA ALA A 581 -33.27 4.48 -7.47
C ALA A 581 -32.68 5.49 -8.47
N SER A 582 -32.60 5.10 -9.73
CA SER A 582 -32.02 5.91 -10.82
C SER A 582 -32.72 7.26 -11.01
N ASP A 583 -34.02 7.35 -10.68
CA ASP A 583 -34.82 8.57 -10.72
C ASP A 583 -34.54 9.49 -9.50
N GLY A 584 -33.73 9.07 -8.55
CA GLY A 584 -33.40 9.84 -7.35
C GLY A 584 -34.58 10.05 -6.40
N THR A 585 -35.69 9.34 -6.56
CA THR A 585 -36.91 9.52 -5.71
C THR A 585 -36.89 8.63 -4.46
N LYS A 586 -36.28 7.45 -4.56
CA LYS A 586 -36.32 6.43 -3.50
C LYS A 586 -34.93 6.00 -3.07
N VAL A 587 -34.78 5.64 -1.82
CA VAL A 587 -33.57 5.00 -1.26
C VAL A 587 -33.95 3.72 -0.54
N ALA A 588 -33.24 2.64 -0.82
CA ALA A 588 -33.37 1.39 -0.10
C ALA A 588 -32.14 1.22 0.82
N ILE A 589 -32.41 0.79 2.03
CA ILE A 589 -31.43 0.65 3.12
C ILE A 589 -31.56 -0.75 3.68
N SER A 590 -30.50 -1.54 3.62
CA SER A 590 -30.46 -2.82 4.35
C SER A 590 -29.88 -2.63 5.73
N ARG A 591 -30.49 -3.29 6.68
CA ARG A 591 -29.98 -3.40 8.04
C ARG A 591 -30.25 -4.79 8.58
N ASP A 592 -29.15 -5.45 8.97
CA ASP A 592 -29.22 -6.84 9.40
C ASP A 592 -30.00 -7.67 8.35
N LYS A 593 -31.18 -8.16 8.65
CA LYS A 593 -31.99 -9.05 7.80
C LYS A 593 -33.12 -8.35 7.04
N THR A 594 -33.26 -7.04 7.20
CA THR A 594 -34.39 -6.27 6.66
C THR A 594 -33.91 -5.16 5.73
N ILE A 595 -34.74 -4.83 4.74
CA ILE A 595 -34.56 -3.69 3.84
C ILE A 595 -35.70 -2.72 4.06
N LYS A 596 -35.39 -1.45 4.25
CA LYS A 596 -36.36 -0.37 4.31
C LYS A 596 -36.22 0.55 3.10
N VAL A 597 -37.33 0.88 2.49
CA VAL A 597 -37.42 1.79 1.35
C VAL A 597 -38.05 3.09 1.79
N TRP A 598 -37.38 4.19 1.45
CA TRP A 598 -37.80 5.54 1.82
C TRP A 598 -37.98 6.42 0.60
N ASP A 599 -38.98 7.27 0.63
CA ASP A 599 -39.16 8.35 -0.34
C ASP A 599 -38.25 9.53 0.03
N LEU A 600 -37.37 9.94 -0.86
CA LEU A 600 -36.41 11.02 -0.62
C LEU A 600 -37.05 12.41 -0.63
N GLY A 601 -38.17 12.58 -1.38
CA GLY A 601 -38.94 13.82 -1.44
C GLY A 601 -39.67 14.11 -0.14
N THR A 602 -40.41 13.14 0.39
CA THR A 602 -41.23 13.27 1.59
C THR A 602 -40.50 12.86 2.89
N GLY A 603 -39.48 11.99 2.78
CA GLY A 603 -38.78 11.40 3.92
C GLY A 603 -39.60 10.36 4.66
N LYS A 604 -40.64 9.81 4.06
CA LYS A 604 -41.49 8.77 4.63
C LYS A 604 -40.97 7.37 4.25
N GLU A 605 -41.06 6.43 5.17
CA GLU A 605 -40.86 5.01 4.88
C GLU A 605 -42.03 4.54 3.99
N LEU A 606 -41.68 3.94 2.84
CA LEU A 606 -42.64 3.38 1.90
C LEU A 606 -42.88 1.91 2.14
N LEU A 607 -41.77 1.14 2.34
CA LEU A 607 -41.83 -0.30 2.45
C LEU A 607 -40.80 -0.80 3.46
N THR A 608 -41.14 -1.91 4.14
CA THR A 608 -40.19 -2.75 4.87
C THR A 608 -40.23 -4.16 4.29
N LEU A 609 -39.09 -4.64 3.75
CA LEU A 609 -38.93 -5.97 3.16
C LEU A 609 -38.24 -6.88 4.19
N SER A 610 -38.89 -7.99 4.52
CA SER A 610 -38.37 -8.98 5.47
C SER A 610 -38.45 -10.38 4.87
N GLY A 611 -37.42 -11.19 5.01
CA GLY A 611 -37.36 -12.54 4.44
C GLY A 611 -36.00 -13.15 4.37
N HIS A 612 -34.91 -12.36 4.56
CA HIS A 612 -33.59 -12.90 4.80
C HIS A 612 -33.44 -13.45 6.21
N GLN A 613 -32.78 -14.59 6.36
CA GLN A 613 -32.50 -15.22 7.66
C GLN A 613 -31.16 -14.75 8.24
N ASN A 614 -30.29 -14.14 7.42
CA ASN A 614 -28.96 -13.65 7.80
C ASN A 614 -28.72 -12.23 7.32
N PRO A 615 -27.71 -11.54 7.87
CA PRO A 615 -27.39 -10.17 7.50
C PRO A 615 -27.17 -9.98 6.01
N ILE A 616 -27.70 -8.88 5.48
CA ILE A 616 -27.62 -8.50 4.08
C ILE A 616 -26.31 -7.73 3.87
N ASN A 617 -25.44 -8.26 3.01
CA ASN A 617 -24.13 -7.66 2.73
C ASN A 617 -24.14 -6.75 1.51
N SER A 618 -25.05 -6.95 0.57
CA SER A 618 -25.11 -6.15 -0.64
C SER A 618 -26.53 -5.90 -1.11
N LEU A 619 -26.76 -4.75 -1.74
CA LEU A 619 -28.06 -4.28 -2.16
C LEU A 619 -27.91 -3.48 -3.47
N VAL A 620 -28.78 -3.71 -4.44
CA VAL A 620 -28.85 -2.96 -5.69
C VAL A 620 -30.31 -2.75 -6.11
N ILE A 621 -30.61 -1.60 -6.73
CA ILE A 621 -31.90 -1.33 -7.38
C ILE A 621 -31.70 -1.42 -8.90
N SER A 622 -32.65 -2.03 -9.58
CA SER A 622 -32.68 -2.05 -11.04
C SER A 622 -32.77 -0.64 -11.63
N LEU A 623 -32.16 -0.43 -12.79
CA LEU A 623 -32.10 0.89 -13.42
C LEU A 623 -33.49 1.44 -13.76
N ASP A 624 -34.44 0.57 -14.07
CA ASP A 624 -35.86 0.90 -14.29
C ASP A 624 -36.63 1.26 -13.00
N GLY A 625 -35.99 1.13 -11.84
CA GLY A 625 -36.58 1.45 -10.55
C GLY A 625 -37.69 0.49 -10.11
N THR A 626 -37.83 -0.67 -10.74
CA THR A 626 -38.93 -1.62 -10.44
C THR A 626 -38.57 -2.71 -9.43
N LYS A 627 -37.30 -3.11 -9.35
CA LYS A 627 -36.82 -4.23 -8.54
C LYS A 627 -35.72 -3.83 -7.56
N ILE A 628 -35.70 -4.49 -6.40
CA ILE A 628 -34.56 -4.49 -5.48
C ILE A 628 -33.96 -5.89 -5.47
N ILE A 629 -32.63 -5.99 -5.52
CA ILE A 629 -31.90 -7.24 -5.39
C ILE A 629 -31.00 -7.14 -4.15
N SER A 630 -31.06 -8.16 -3.29
CA SER A 630 -30.34 -8.23 -2.04
C SER A 630 -29.59 -9.54 -1.87
N GLY A 631 -28.33 -9.48 -1.45
CA GLY A 631 -27.49 -10.64 -1.16
C GLY A 631 -27.09 -10.72 0.31
N CYS A 632 -27.14 -11.92 0.92
CA CYS A 632 -26.83 -12.12 2.33
C CYS A 632 -25.61 -13.04 2.55
N GLN A 633 -25.20 -13.15 3.81
CA GLN A 633 -24.04 -13.94 4.24
C GLN A 633 -24.14 -15.46 3.98
N GLU A 634 -25.34 -16.01 3.80
CA GLU A 634 -25.53 -17.43 3.45
C GLU A 634 -25.54 -17.70 1.94
N GLY A 635 -25.21 -16.73 1.11
CA GLY A 635 -25.22 -16.91 -0.35
C GLY A 635 -26.62 -16.90 -0.95
N ILE A 636 -27.63 -16.39 -0.24
CA ILE A 636 -29.00 -16.25 -0.77
C ILE A 636 -29.15 -14.85 -1.36
N ILE A 637 -29.64 -14.81 -2.59
CA ILE A 637 -30.01 -13.57 -3.31
C ILE A 637 -31.53 -13.55 -3.41
N LYS A 638 -32.17 -12.43 -3.04
CA LYS A 638 -33.59 -12.20 -3.20
C LYS A 638 -33.86 -11.02 -4.10
N VAL A 639 -34.89 -11.18 -4.95
CA VAL A 639 -35.41 -10.13 -5.83
C VAL A 639 -36.78 -9.72 -5.32
N TRP A 640 -36.98 -8.43 -5.15
CA TRP A 640 -38.19 -7.83 -4.59
C TRP A 640 -38.80 -6.85 -5.58
N ASP A 641 -40.10 -6.80 -5.67
CA ASP A 641 -40.83 -5.76 -6.38
C ASP A 641 -40.88 -4.49 -5.55
N LEU A 642 -40.34 -3.39 -6.09
CA LEU A 642 -40.22 -2.11 -5.39
C LEU A 642 -41.55 -1.39 -5.17
N SER A 643 -42.59 -1.73 -5.93
CA SER A 643 -43.92 -1.12 -5.83
C SER A 643 -44.77 -1.79 -4.75
N THR A 644 -44.69 -3.12 -4.65
CA THR A 644 -45.55 -3.92 -3.76
C THR A 644 -44.82 -4.42 -2.52
N GLY A 645 -43.49 -4.46 -2.55
CA GLY A 645 -42.66 -5.06 -1.50
C GLY A 645 -42.68 -6.58 -1.47
N LYS A 646 -43.28 -7.23 -2.48
CA LYS A 646 -43.34 -8.70 -2.55
C LYS A 646 -42.01 -9.28 -3.05
N GLU A 647 -41.67 -10.43 -2.48
CA GLU A 647 -40.56 -11.25 -2.99
C GLU A 647 -40.99 -11.87 -4.33
N LEU A 648 -40.19 -11.64 -5.37
CA LEU A 648 -40.41 -12.19 -6.71
C LEU A 648 -39.60 -13.47 -6.93
N LEU A 649 -38.38 -13.54 -6.41
CA LEU A 649 -37.46 -14.63 -6.67
C LEU A 649 -36.47 -14.80 -5.51
N THR A 650 -36.16 -16.05 -5.19
CA THR A 650 -35.04 -16.41 -4.32
C THR A 650 -34.07 -17.31 -5.05
N LEU A 651 -32.80 -16.91 -5.10
CA LEU A 651 -31.69 -17.63 -5.70
C LEU A 651 -30.76 -18.10 -4.59
N ASN A 652 -30.25 -19.33 -4.71
CA ASN A 652 -29.27 -19.88 -3.76
C ASN A 652 -27.96 -20.19 -4.50
N SER A 653 -26.91 -19.43 -4.22
CA SER A 653 -25.60 -19.61 -4.85
C SER A 653 -24.87 -20.86 -4.39
N ARG A 654 -25.39 -21.59 -3.37
CA ARG A 654 -24.77 -22.75 -2.71
C ARG A 654 -23.36 -22.50 -2.17
N GLN A 655 -22.99 -21.24 -1.98
CA GLN A 655 -21.69 -20.80 -1.47
C GLN A 655 -21.89 -19.78 -0.33
N GLN A 656 -20.91 -19.66 0.54
CA GLN A 656 -20.96 -18.73 1.67
C GLN A 656 -20.69 -17.29 1.21
N GLY A 657 -21.59 -16.38 1.60
CA GLY A 657 -21.40 -14.93 1.50
C GLY A 657 -21.60 -14.34 0.09
N ILE A 658 -22.46 -13.33 0.00
CA ILE A 658 -22.56 -12.43 -1.17
C ILE A 658 -22.05 -11.07 -0.71
N ASP A 659 -20.87 -10.66 -1.18
CA ASP A 659 -20.22 -9.43 -0.71
C ASP A 659 -20.55 -8.22 -1.57
N LEU A 660 -20.55 -8.37 -2.89
CA LEU A 660 -20.89 -7.30 -3.83
C LEU A 660 -21.86 -7.83 -4.89
N LEU A 661 -22.82 -6.98 -5.26
CA LEU A 661 -23.82 -7.23 -6.33
C LEU A 661 -23.81 -6.10 -7.34
N ALA A 662 -23.95 -6.44 -8.60
CA ALA A 662 -24.25 -5.52 -9.69
C ALA A 662 -25.33 -6.11 -10.60
N ILE A 663 -26.10 -5.26 -11.26
CA ILE A 663 -27.15 -5.67 -12.19
C ILE A 663 -26.93 -4.98 -13.54
N THR A 664 -27.23 -5.68 -14.63
CA THR A 664 -27.21 -5.09 -15.99
C THR A 664 -28.31 -4.05 -16.14
N SER A 665 -28.09 -3.06 -17.01
CA SER A 665 -29.02 -1.97 -17.24
C SER A 665 -30.38 -2.45 -17.81
N ASP A 666 -30.39 -3.59 -18.52
CA ASP A 666 -31.58 -4.26 -19.03
C ASP A 666 -32.27 -5.17 -17.97
N CYS A 667 -31.75 -5.22 -16.77
CA CYS A 667 -32.27 -6.01 -15.64
C CYS A 667 -32.36 -7.52 -15.90
N LYS A 668 -31.57 -8.09 -16.83
CA LYS A 668 -31.61 -9.52 -17.17
C LYS A 668 -30.56 -10.34 -16.45
N LYS A 669 -29.38 -9.76 -16.19
CA LYS A 669 -28.27 -10.48 -15.56
C LYS A 669 -27.87 -9.84 -14.24
N ILE A 670 -27.53 -10.64 -13.26
CA ILE A 670 -26.84 -10.21 -12.04
C ILE A 670 -25.41 -10.73 -12.03
N VAL A 671 -24.51 -9.89 -11.57
CA VAL A 671 -23.11 -10.21 -11.34
C VAL A 671 -22.80 -10.04 -9.86
N PHE A 672 -22.20 -11.04 -9.25
CA PHE A 672 -21.92 -10.98 -7.82
C PHE A 672 -20.64 -11.73 -7.47
N ILE A 673 -20.09 -11.36 -6.32
CA ILE A 673 -18.95 -12.04 -5.71
C ILE A 673 -19.49 -13.11 -4.78
N ALA A 674 -19.18 -14.38 -5.08
CA ALA A 674 -19.71 -15.54 -4.37
C ALA A 674 -18.76 -16.05 -3.27
N THR A 675 -17.49 -15.79 -3.37
CA THR A 675 -16.43 -15.96 -2.37
C THR A 675 -15.42 -14.90 -2.68
N PHE A 676 -14.57 -14.54 -1.76
CA PHE A 676 -13.64 -13.40 -1.88
C PHE A 676 -12.97 -13.20 -3.25
N ARG A 677 -12.94 -14.23 -4.13
CA ARG A 677 -12.18 -14.25 -5.40
C ARG A 677 -13.00 -14.64 -6.63
N THR A 678 -14.24 -15.13 -6.46
CA THR A 678 -15.02 -15.69 -7.56
C THR A 678 -16.15 -14.77 -7.95
N ILE A 679 -16.20 -14.41 -9.24
CA ILE A 679 -17.32 -13.68 -9.85
C ILE A 679 -18.25 -14.68 -10.50
N LYS A 680 -19.56 -14.54 -10.25
CA LYS A 680 -20.63 -15.30 -10.87
C LYS A 680 -21.60 -14.38 -11.62
N VAL A 681 -22.06 -14.87 -12.76
CA VAL A 681 -23.08 -14.21 -13.59
C VAL A 681 -24.30 -15.12 -13.67
N TRP A 682 -25.44 -14.61 -13.28
CA TRP A 682 -26.71 -15.35 -13.30
C TRP A 682 -27.75 -14.60 -14.13
N ASP A 683 -28.58 -15.38 -14.84
CA ASP A 683 -29.75 -14.89 -15.55
C ASP A 683 -30.95 -14.80 -14.57
N LEU A 684 -31.57 -13.63 -14.53
CA LEU A 684 -32.66 -13.36 -13.58
C LEU A 684 -33.99 -13.98 -14.01
N ASP A 685 -34.23 -14.17 -15.30
CA ASP A 685 -35.50 -14.69 -15.83
C ASP A 685 -35.54 -16.21 -15.68
N THR A 686 -34.42 -16.87 -15.93
CA THR A 686 -34.32 -18.34 -15.86
C THR A 686 -33.82 -18.86 -14.50
N ALA A 687 -33.33 -17.98 -13.62
CA ALA A 687 -32.71 -18.31 -12.33
C ALA A 687 -31.50 -19.26 -12.47
N LYS A 688 -30.78 -19.23 -13.59
CA LYS A 688 -29.65 -20.11 -13.87
C LYS A 688 -28.33 -19.38 -13.83
N GLU A 689 -27.31 -20.10 -13.38
CA GLU A 689 -25.93 -19.66 -13.49
C GLU A 689 -25.51 -19.71 -14.96
N LEU A 690 -25.01 -18.59 -15.48
CA LEU A 690 -24.47 -18.47 -16.83
C LEU A 690 -22.96 -18.68 -16.83
N LEU A 691 -22.23 -18.00 -15.94
CA LEU A 691 -20.79 -18.01 -15.90
C LEU A 691 -20.26 -18.02 -14.46
N THR A 692 -19.11 -18.64 -14.26
CA THR A 692 -18.30 -18.55 -13.03
C THR A 692 -16.83 -18.47 -13.43
N PHE A 693 -16.12 -17.47 -12.91
CA PHE A 693 -14.69 -17.30 -13.15
C PHE A 693 -13.95 -16.74 -11.94
N ASN A 694 -12.71 -17.18 -11.75
CA ASN A 694 -11.82 -16.68 -10.71
C ASN A 694 -11.16 -15.40 -11.19
N SER A 695 -11.35 -14.30 -10.48
CA SER A 695 -11.01 -12.99 -10.98
C SER A 695 -9.70 -12.42 -10.44
N HIS A 696 -9.42 -12.58 -9.16
CA HIS A 696 -8.30 -11.95 -8.48
C HIS A 696 -7.55 -12.93 -7.58
N HIS A 697 -6.31 -12.60 -7.22
CA HIS A 697 -5.53 -13.39 -6.27
C HIS A 697 -5.96 -13.14 -4.82
N SER A 698 -6.72 -12.09 -4.57
CA SER A 698 -7.20 -11.65 -3.24
C SER A 698 -8.67 -11.26 -3.26
N THR A 699 -9.13 -10.59 -2.20
CA THR A 699 -10.49 -10.07 -2.11
C THR A 699 -10.77 -9.01 -3.18
N ILE A 700 -11.99 -8.99 -3.69
CA ILE A 700 -12.44 -7.96 -4.64
C ILE A 700 -13.01 -6.80 -3.83
N SER A 701 -12.50 -5.59 -4.07
CA SER A 701 -12.91 -4.36 -3.38
C SER A 701 -14.03 -3.61 -4.08
N SER A 702 -14.09 -3.70 -5.40
CA SER A 702 -15.11 -3.03 -6.22
C SER A 702 -15.53 -3.90 -7.39
N LEU A 703 -16.82 -3.84 -7.70
CA LEU A 703 -17.44 -4.56 -8.82
C LEU A 703 -18.46 -3.62 -9.48
N THR A 704 -18.35 -3.44 -10.78
CA THR A 704 -19.32 -2.66 -11.57
C THR A 704 -19.48 -3.23 -12.96
N ILE A 705 -20.61 -2.93 -13.61
CA ILE A 705 -20.92 -3.32 -14.99
C ILE A 705 -20.95 -2.05 -15.84
N THR A 706 -20.45 -2.11 -17.06
CA THR A 706 -20.53 -0.99 -17.99
C THR A 706 -21.98 -0.72 -18.39
N PRO A 707 -22.39 0.56 -18.56
CA PRO A 707 -23.76 0.92 -18.95
C PRO A 707 -24.27 0.24 -20.22
N ASN A 708 -23.37 -0.14 -21.14
CA ASN A 708 -23.70 -0.88 -22.36
C ASN A 708 -23.88 -2.40 -22.15
N ASN A 709 -23.76 -2.90 -20.90
CA ASN A 709 -23.85 -4.32 -20.52
C ASN A 709 -22.83 -5.25 -21.18
N GLN A 710 -21.72 -4.73 -21.68
CA GLN A 710 -20.70 -5.57 -22.34
C GLN A 710 -19.62 -6.07 -21.41
N TYR A 711 -19.24 -5.25 -20.40
CA TYR A 711 -18.08 -5.54 -19.58
C TYR A 711 -18.37 -5.49 -18.08
N VAL A 712 -17.67 -6.34 -17.33
CA VAL A 712 -17.55 -6.29 -15.88
C VAL A 712 -16.19 -5.70 -15.51
N ILE A 713 -16.16 -4.78 -14.58
CA ILE A 713 -14.94 -4.18 -14.04
C ILE A 713 -14.81 -4.63 -12.59
N SER A 714 -13.67 -5.19 -12.24
CA SER A 714 -13.35 -5.59 -10.87
C SER A 714 -12.00 -5.06 -10.44
N SER A 715 -11.85 -4.72 -9.16
CA SER A 715 -10.56 -4.36 -8.57
C SER A 715 -10.21 -5.27 -7.41
N GLY A 716 -8.92 -5.67 -7.33
CA GLY A 716 -8.40 -6.48 -6.25
C GLY A 716 -7.98 -5.62 -5.06
N LEU A 717 -8.23 -6.12 -3.85
CA LEU A 717 -7.77 -5.54 -2.60
C LEU A 717 -7.04 -6.60 -1.80
N ASP A 718 -5.75 -6.45 -1.64
CA ASP A 718 -5.00 -7.24 -0.68
C ASP A 718 -4.26 -6.32 0.29
N SER A 719 -4.57 -6.45 1.58
CA SER A 719 -3.82 -5.80 2.67
C SER A 719 -2.33 -6.18 2.69
N SER A 720 -1.95 -7.19 1.91
CA SER A 720 -0.58 -7.65 1.71
C SER A 720 0.09 -7.10 0.44
N GLY A 721 -0.61 -6.26 -0.36
CA GLY A 721 -0.07 -5.66 -1.58
C GLY A 721 0.11 -6.62 -2.77
N LEU A 722 -0.47 -7.83 -2.71
CA LEU A 722 -0.32 -8.84 -3.76
C LEU A 722 -1.27 -8.65 -4.94
N ASP A 723 -2.34 -7.90 -4.78
CA ASP A 723 -3.30 -7.64 -5.86
C ASP A 723 -3.68 -6.15 -5.88
N THR A 724 -3.04 -5.43 -6.78
CA THR A 724 -3.28 -4.00 -7.02
C THR A 724 -3.90 -3.79 -8.41
N THR A 725 -4.61 -4.81 -8.93
CA THR A 725 -5.07 -4.82 -10.31
C THR A 725 -6.49 -4.32 -10.47
N ILE A 726 -6.74 -3.65 -11.59
CA ILE A 726 -8.08 -3.46 -12.17
C ILE A 726 -8.17 -4.40 -13.36
N LYS A 727 -9.24 -5.19 -13.45
CA LYS A 727 -9.48 -6.12 -14.55
C LYS A 727 -10.80 -5.84 -15.23
N ILE A 728 -10.81 -5.99 -16.54
CA ILE A 728 -11.98 -5.86 -17.41
C ILE A 728 -12.32 -7.23 -17.98
N TRP A 729 -13.55 -7.65 -17.81
CA TRP A 729 -14.04 -8.96 -18.22
C TRP A 729 -15.15 -8.80 -19.21
N ASP A 730 -15.18 -9.62 -20.23
CA ASP A 730 -16.32 -9.75 -21.11
C ASP A 730 -17.49 -10.41 -20.36
N LEU A 731 -18.67 -9.78 -20.37
CA LEU A 731 -19.82 -10.26 -19.59
C LEU A 731 -20.48 -11.51 -20.19
N ASP A 732 -20.28 -11.77 -21.48
CA ASP A 732 -20.88 -12.92 -22.16
C ASP A 732 -19.97 -14.15 -22.15
N THR A 733 -18.65 -13.96 -22.23
CA THR A 733 -17.68 -15.07 -22.26
C THR A 733 -17.03 -15.34 -20.91
N GLY A 734 -16.93 -14.34 -20.02
CA GLY A 734 -16.18 -14.41 -18.75
C GLY A 734 -14.66 -14.33 -18.96
N GLU A 735 -14.18 -14.00 -20.15
CA GLU A 735 -12.75 -13.85 -20.43
C GLU A 735 -12.22 -12.51 -19.91
N CYS A 736 -10.99 -12.53 -19.35
CA CYS A 736 -10.30 -11.32 -18.98
C CYS A 736 -9.72 -10.66 -20.23
N LEU A 737 -10.28 -9.52 -20.61
CA LEU A 737 -9.86 -8.80 -21.83
C LEU A 737 -8.58 -8.02 -21.62
N THR A 738 -8.48 -7.36 -20.48
CA THR A 738 -7.32 -6.52 -20.14
C THR A 738 -7.22 -6.29 -18.65
N SER A 739 -6.02 -5.95 -18.20
CA SER A 739 -5.76 -5.59 -16.80
C SER A 739 -4.80 -4.42 -16.70
N LEU A 740 -4.92 -3.65 -15.63
CA LEU A 740 -3.97 -2.60 -15.26
C LEU A 740 -3.41 -2.89 -13.87
N VAL A 741 -2.08 -2.90 -13.75
CA VAL A 741 -1.39 -3.04 -12.47
C VAL A 741 -1.04 -1.66 -11.94
N ASN A 742 -1.47 -1.36 -10.71
CA ASN A 742 -1.22 -0.10 -10.03
C ASN A 742 -0.12 -0.23 -8.97
N ASP A 743 0.38 0.92 -8.51
CA ASP A 743 1.31 0.97 -7.38
C ASP A 743 0.63 0.63 -6.04
N CYS A 744 -0.71 0.78 -5.97
CA CYS A 744 -1.53 0.67 -4.77
C CYS A 744 -2.82 -0.11 -4.99
N PRO A 745 -3.36 -0.80 -3.97
CA PRO A 745 -4.68 -1.41 -4.03
C PRO A 745 -5.78 -0.39 -4.34
N ILE A 746 -6.67 -0.76 -5.23
CA ILE A 746 -7.84 0.05 -5.59
C ILE A 746 -8.99 -0.28 -4.65
N ILE A 747 -9.57 0.75 -4.03
CA ILE A 747 -10.64 0.60 -3.06
C ILE A 747 -12.02 0.72 -3.70
N CYS A 748 -12.17 1.63 -4.66
CA CYS A 748 -13.44 1.91 -5.29
C CYS A 748 -13.25 2.36 -6.74
N CYS A 749 -14.22 2.01 -7.59
CA CYS A 749 -14.26 2.42 -8.99
C CYS A 749 -15.64 2.99 -9.33
N ALA A 750 -15.67 3.98 -10.20
CA ALA A 750 -16.90 4.45 -10.86
C ALA A 750 -16.66 4.59 -12.35
N ILE A 751 -17.67 4.19 -13.13
CA ILE A 751 -17.64 4.26 -14.60
C ILE A 751 -18.44 5.45 -15.08
N TYR A 752 -17.97 6.07 -16.15
CA TYR A 752 -18.71 7.12 -16.84
C TYR A 752 -19.88 6.54 -17.65
N PRO A 753 -20.92 7.35 -17.92
CA PRO A 753 -22.07 6.92 -18.72
C PRO A 753 -21.71 6.48 -20.13
N ASP A 754 -20.59 6.96 -20.69
CA ASP A 754 -20.10 6.60 -22.03
C ASP A 754 -19.57 5.16 -22.13
N SER A 755 -19.48 4.43 -21.02
CA SER A 755 -18.90 3.08 -20.94
C SER A 755 -17.42 2.97 -21.35
N LYS A 756 -16.74 4.09 -21.55
CA LYS A 756 -15.34 4.12 -22.02
C LYS A 756 -14.37 4.60 -20.98
N LYS A 757 -14.83 5.47 -20.07
CA LYS A 757 -13.97 6.05 -19.05
C LYS A 757 -14.36 5.56 -17.67
N LEU A 758 -13.38 5.43 -16.78
CA LEU A 758 -13.59 5.12 -15.38
C LEU A 758 -12.63 5.91 -14.48
N ILE A 759 -13.06 6.17 -13.27
CA ILE A 759 -12.21 6.69 -12.20
C ILE A 759 -12.09 5.64 -11.12
N ALA A 760 -10.88 5.42 -10.64
CA ALA A 760 -10.62 4.54 -9.52
C ALA A 760 -9.90 5.30 -8.41
N GLY A 761 -10.28 5.04 -7.16
CA GLY A 761 -9.65 5.59 -5.96
C GLY A 761 -8.80 4.52 -5.29
N ASP A 762 -7.53 4.83 -4.99
CA ASP A 762 -6.63 3.91 -4.34
C ASP A 762 -6.50 4.13 -2.82
N GLU A 763 -5.82 3.22 -2.15
CA GLU A 763 -5.60 3.25 -0.71
C GLU A 763 -4.70 4.41 -0.25
N ALA A 764 -3.85 4.95 -1.14
CA ALA A 764 -3.01 6.12 -0.89
C ALA A 764 -3.74 7.46 -1.13
N GLY A 765 -5.03 7.44 -1.48
CA GLY A 765 -5.82 8.64 -1.73
C GLY A 765 -5.64 9.24 -3.13
N ARG A 766 -5.09 8.50 -4.08
CA ARG A 766 -4.92 8.95 -5.46
C ARG A 766 -6.10 8.55 -6.31
N LEU A 767 -6.39 9.37 -7.31
CA LEU A 767 -7.37 9.09 -8.34
C LEU A 767 -6.69 8.65 -9.64
N HIS A 768 -7.15 7.54 -10.18
CA HIS A 768 -6.74 7.00 -11.46
C HIS A 768 -7.81 7.28 -12.50
N PHE A 769 -7.45 8.01 -13.54
CA PHE A 769 -8.31 8.36 -14.65
C PHE A 769 -7.98 7.46 -15.84
N LEU A 770 -8.87 6.52 -16.15
CA LEU A 770 -8.59 5.42 -17.07
C LEU A 770 -9.58 5.44 -18.23
N GLU A 771 -9.10 5.08 -19.42
CA GLU A 771 -9.88 4.90 -20.63
C GLU A 771 -9.81 3.46 -21.10
N LEU A 772 -10.97 2.87 -21.38
CA LEU A 772 -11.10 1.55 -21.97
C LEU A 772 -11.13 1.70 -23.50
N ILE A 773 -10.10 1.20 -24.16
CA ILE A 773 -10.00 1.12 -25.62
C ILE A 773 -10.39 -0.31 -26.02
N VAL A 774 -11.48 -0.43 -26.76
CA VAL A 774 -12.07 -1.72 -27.18
C VAL A 774 -11.94 -1.89 -28.68
#